data_502bd9bc9c670c2d90052c549d46f9b4
#
_entry.id   502bd9bc9c670c2d90052c549d46f9b4
#
_cell.length_a   1.000
_cell.length_b   1.000
_cell.length_c   1.000
_cell.angle_alpha   90.00
_cell.angle_beta   90.00
_cell.angle_gamma   90.00
#
_symmetry.space_group_name_H-M   'P 1'
#
loop_
_entity.id
_entity.type
_entity.pdbx_description
1 polymer ?
#
loop_
_entity_poly.entity_id
_entity_poly.type
_entity_poly.pdbx_seq_one_letter_code
_entity_poly.pdbx_strand_id
1 'polypeptide(L)'
;MKLLLTIFLIHLSCLLSGQPNKETKAVAADTISTANERLSRQNYNLPEIQITAYRTSGELKSTAGSVSVISADRLENSAVNIVSSLSTVPGIVMQEGTLGTVKLTLRGIGSRYPYGTKKIKLFFGDIPMYSAEGETTFDDINPEYLSRIEVLRGPASSIHGASLGGTIILYPRRAEFNIEEIKLNSSIGSYGYFKNGASYSNGTPKNDLLIALSGIQSEGYRENNKYNRNSFFINQNQLFSKKLSGNLVLSGSKIRAQIPSSIDSATFANHPQKAAANWLNTKGYEHPDRIFAGYSLRYQMPRDWEFSSSVFLNSRKTEENRPFNYLDESGFAYGGRILSQHTKKQGSTTLHFLAGTNLYFENVRSSLSENIGGKGTKGVLQQKGKESIYQTDLFTQLEAKIKRITITGGVNFNLSGFQYIDQFTSDTINQSGNYNFTSILAPRLSISWNILNDIYFYTSVNKGFSIPSLSETLSPLGLINRDIKPEKAWSFEGGFRASLLNHATFIDLAFYYMRVTDLIVPKRVAEDVYVGMNAGSSLHRGIEVTLQQWIIGRKRSDTDRHFALIANLNYATNRYNFQNFTDNNIDYSGNKLPGMPDQTFSGSLDLKTPIGFYTQFELNTSDKIPLNDLNSQYSKGWLVMSMKAGYIFEIFKKLKIDATIKINNLTDEKYASMVVVNAPGTSSRPPRYFYLGLPRWFTCTLNLTYQDFKK
;
A
#
# COMPACT_ATOMS: atom_id res chain seq x y z
N MET A 1 -25.27 12.90 -7.85
CA MET A 1 -24.99 13.48 -6.51
C MET A 1 -26.16 13.36 -5.55
N LYS A 2 -27.38 13.87 -5.86
CA LYS A 2 -28.54 13.73 -4.96
C LYS A 2 -28.89 12.26 -4.64
N LEU A 3 -28.84 11.34 -5.60
CA LEU A 3 -29.17 9.92 -5.40
C LEU A 3 -28.17 9.19 -4.47
N LEU A 4 -26.87 9.44 -4.61
CA LEU A 4 -25.83 8.88 -3.75
C LEU A 4 -25.88 9.45 -2.33
N LEU A 5 -26.17 10.74 -2.20
CA LEU A 5 -26.36 11.38 -0.90
C LEU A 5 -27.63 10.87 -0.20
N THR A 6 -28.68 10.61 -0.95
CA THR A 6 -29.94 10.04 -0.45
C THR A 6 -29.75 8.61 0.03
N ILE A 7 -28.99 7.79 -0.71
CA ILE A 7 -28.64 6.41 -0.29
C ILE A 7 -27.79 6.45 0.97
N PHE A 8 -26.81 7.36 1.06
CA PHE A 8 -25.99 7.54 2.25
C PHE A 8 -26.78 8.02 3.47
N LEU A 9 -27.70 8.97 3.28
CA LEU A 9 -28.57 9.50 4.35
C LEU A 9 -29.63 8.49 4.79
N ILE A 10 -30.19 7.68 3.90
CA ILE A 10 -31.13 6.60 4.25
C ILE A 10 -30.41 5.53 5.09
N HIS A 11 -29.16 5.25 4.80
CA HIS A 11 -28.37 4.29 5.58
C HIS A 11 -27.95 4.85 6.94
N LEU A 12 -27.68 6.15 7.03
CA LEU A 12 -27.37 6.83 8.29
C LEU A 12 -28.59 6.91 9.22
N SER A 13 -29.80 7.09 8.67
CA SER A 13 -31.05 7.10 9.46
C SER A 13 -31.42 5.72 10.01
N CYS A 14 -31.11 4.64 9.29
CA CYS A 14 -31.24 3.26 9.79
C CYS A 14 -30.29 2.93 10.94
N LEU A 15 -29.13 3.59 11.02
CA LEU A 15 -28.17 3.45 12.12
C LEU A 15 -28.62 4.14 13.42
N LEU A 16 -29.42 5.20 13.31
CA LEU A 16 -29.87 6.02 14.46
C LEU A 16 -31.20 5.56 15.07
N SER A 17 -31.96 4.69 14.39
CA SER A 17 -33.31 4.26 14.85
C SER A 17 -33.36 2.89 15.55
N GLY A 18 -32.23 2.26 15.81
CA GLY A 18 -32.13 0.96 16.47
C GLY A 18 -32.29 1.02 18.00
N GLN A 19 -33.50 1.25 18.54
CA GLN A 19 -33.78 0.95 19.93
C GLN A 19 -33.93 -0.56 20.16
N PRO A 20 -33.42 -1.13 21.27
CA PRO A 20 -33.49 -2.56 21.53
C PRO A 20 -34.89 -2.97 21.97
N ASN A 21 -35.57 -3.76 21.17
CA ASN A 21 -36.75 -4.50 21.63
C ASN A 21 -36.27 -5.77 22.37
N LYS A 22 -36.70 -5.90 23.63
CA LYS A 22 -36.51 -7.08 24.46
C LYS A 22 -37.37 -8.23 23.95
N GLU A 23 -36.80 -9.44 24.12
CA GLU A 23 -37.39 -10.77 24.00
C GLU A 23 -37.43 -11.42 22.61
N THR A 24 -36.48 -12.30 22.38
CA THR A 24 -36.79 -13.64 21.86
C THR A 24 -35.65 -14.62 22.22
N LYS A 25 -36.07 -15.73 22.80
CA LYS A 25 -35.25 -16.79 23.38
C LYS A 25 -34.29 -17.48 22.41
N ALA A 26 -33.18 -17.90 22.98
CA ALA A 26 -32.12 -18.72 22.43
C ALA A 26 -32.59 -19.98 21.69
N VAL A 27 -32.47 -20.01 20.36
CA VAL A 27 -32.40 -21.24 19.51
C VAL A 27 -31.61 -20.99 18.21
N ALA A 28 -30.87 -19.90 18.07
CA ALA A 28 -30.15 -19.60 16.82
C ALA A 28 -28.63 -19.46 16.98
N ALA A 29 -28.07 -19.98 18.08
CA ALA A 29 -26.64 -19.83 18.36
C ALA A 29 -25.73 -20.70 17.47
N ASP A 30 -26.20 -21.87 17.01
CA ASP A 30 -25.30 -22.89 16.41
C ASP A 30 -24.88 -22.64 14.96
N THR A 31 -25.62 -21.87 14.18
CA THR A 31 -25.30 -21.68 12.76
C THR A 31 -24.53 -20.39 12.45
N ILE A 32 -24.61 -19.38 13.32
CA ILE A 32 -23.79 -18.15 13.21
C ILE A 32 -22.41 -18.39 13.83
N SER A 33 -22.33 -19.24 14.85
CA SER A 33 -21.13 -19.77 15.45
C SER A 33 -20.21 -20.39 14.39
N THR A 34 -20.72 -21.14 13.44
CA THR A 34 -19.89 -21.84 12.46
C THR A 34 -19.19 -20.96 11.42
N ALA A 35 -19.68 -19.79 11.06
CA ALA A 35 -18.97 -18.88 10.15
C ALA A 35 -18.03 -17.92 10.92
N ASN A 36 -18.45 -17.41 12.09
CA ASN A 36 -17.61 -16.58 12.95
C ASN A 36 -16.73 -17.41 13.90
N GLU A 37 -17.17 -18.60 14.36
CA GLU A 37 -16.33 -19.58 15.06
C GLU A 37 -15.32 -20.28 14.14
N ARG A 38 -15.60 -20.45 12.85
CA ARG A 38 -14.55 -20.83 11.88
C ARG A 38 -13.46 -19.78 11.74
N LEU A 39 -13.74 -18.53 12.06
CA LEU A 39 -12.75 -17.47 12.10
C LEU A 39 -12.07 -17.33 13.48
N SER A 40 -12.71 -17.80 14.59
CA SER A 40 -12.19 -17.64 15.95
C SER A 40 -11.73 -18.91 16.67
N ARG A 41 -12.09 -20.10 16.18
CA ARG A 41 -11.78 -21.39 16.80
C ARG A 41 -11.08 -22.40 15.89
N GLN A 42 -10.48 -21.98 14.77
CA GLN A 42 -9.67 -22.93 14.02
C GLN A 42 -8.40 -23.27 14.79
N ASN A 43 -8.25 -24.53 15.14
CA ASN A 43 -7.03 -25.16 15.62
C ASN A 43 -5.84 -24.67 14.79
N TYR A 44 -4.97 -23.87 15.38
CA TYR A 44 -3.80 -23.29 14.74
C TYR A 44 -2.69 -24.33 14.52
N ASN A 45 -2.83 -25.08 13.48
CA ASN A 45 -1.71 -25.33 12.54
C ASN A 45 -1.45 -24.00 11.83
N LEU A 46 -0.22 -23.56 11.57
CA LEU A 46 0.05 -22.27 10.91
C LEU A 46 -1.23 -21.67 10.33
N PRO A 47 -1.77 -20.54 10.80
CA PRO A 47 -3.13 -20.17 10.45
C PRO A 47 -3.22 -20.23 8.94
N GLU A 48 -4.09 -21.10 8.40
CA GLU A 48 -4.32 -21.14 6.97
C GLU A 48 -4.78 -19.75 6.58
N ILE A 49 -3.83 -18.95 6.05
CA ILE A 49 -4.07 -17.56 5.72
C ILE A 49 -5.03 -17.57 4.54
N GLN A 50 -6.30 -17.33 4.83
CA GLN A 50 -7.30 -17.15 3.79
C GLN A 50 -7.00 -15.85 3.06
N ILE A 51 -6.73 -15.96 1.77
CA ILE A 51 -6.51 -14.84 0.89
C ILE A 51 -7.81 -14.47 0.19
N THR A 52 -8.11 -13.20 0.24
CA THR A 52 -9.26 -12.64 -0.49
C THR A 52 -8.86 -11.75 -1.65
N ALA A 53 -7.56 -11.52 -1.84
CA ALA A 53 -7.03 -10.60 -2.83
C ALA A 53 -7.39 -10.94 -4.29
N TYR A 54 -7.43 -12.21 -4.64
CA TYR A 54 -7.91 -12.66 -5.96
C TYR A 54 -9.39 -13.02 -5.98
N ARG A 55 -10.14 -12.79 -4.89
CA ARG A 55 -11.54 -13.17 -4.77
C ARG A 55 -11.82 -14.66 -4.98
N THR A 56 -10.81 -15.48 -4.81
CA THR A 56 -10.92 -16.92 -4.82
C THR A 56 -11.22 -17.42 -3.40
N SER A 57 -11.87 -18.55 -3.26
CA SER A 57 -12.18 -19.16 -1.96
C SER A 57 -10.98 -19.92 -1.35
N GLY A 58 -9.76 -19.53 -1.76
CA GLY A 58 -8.55 -20.31 -1.52
C GLY A 58 -7.70 -19.81 -0.34
N GLU A 59 -6.96 -20.74 0.21
CA GLU A 59 -5.84 -20.49 1.11
C GLU A 59 -4.64 -19.93 0.33
N LEU A 60 -3.73 -19.25 1.02
CA LEU A 60 -2.50 -18.73 0.41
C LEU A 60 -1.77 -19.82 -0.40
N LYS A 61 -1.67 -21.01 0.15
CA LYS A 61 -0.94 -22.13 -0.47
C LYS A 61 -1.52 -22.55 -1.83
N SER A 62 -2.84 -22.49 -2.03
CA SER A 62 -3.52 -22.91 -3.25
C SER A 62 -3.72 -21.80 -4.29
N THR A 63 -3.39 -20.55 -3.96
CA THR A 63 -3.62 -19.40 -4.84
C THR A 63 -2.64 -19.42 -6.02
N ALA A 64 -3.17 -19.30 -7.23
CA ALA A 64 -2.37 -19.23 -8.46
C ALA A 64 -1.92 -17.80 -8.76
N GLY A 65 -0.78 -17.42 -8.22
CA GLY A 65 -0.13 -16.11 -8.39
C GLY A 65 0.67 -15.71 -7.15
N SER A 66 1.60 -14.78 -7.32
CA SER A 66 2.43 -14.28 -6.22
C SER A 66 1.63 -13.38 -5.29
N VAL A 67 1.40 -13.84 -4.08
CA VAL A 67 0.75 -13.07 -3.00
C VAL A 67 1.61 -13.15 -1.76
N SER A 68 1.85 -12.01 -1.13
CA SER A 68 2.47 -11.94 0.19
C SER A 68 1.46 -11.44 1.21
N VAL A 69 1.54 -11.96 2.43
CA VAL A 69 0.72 -11.52 3.56
C VAL A 69 1.61 -11.05 4.68
N ILE A 70 1.34 -9.84 5.15
CA ILE A 70 1.96 -9.26 6.34
C ILE A 70 0.93 -9.33 7.45
N SER A 71 1.20 -10.07 8.50
CA SER A 71 0.31 -10.25 9.65
C SER A 71 0.43 -9.13 10.68
N ALA A 72 -0.55 -9.04 11.58
CA ALA A 72 -0.64 -8.00 12.61
C ALA A 72 0.62 -7.90 13.49
N ASP A 73 1.19 -9.03 13.91
CA ASP A 73 2.40 -9.08 14.74
C ASP A 73 3.63 -8.44 14.07
N ARG A 74 3.70 -8.48 12.73
CA ARG A 74 4.72 -7.76 11.95
C ARG A 74 4.39 -6.28 11.78
N LEU A 75 3.11 -5.93 11.68
CA LEU A 75 2.65 -4.55 11.55
C LEU A 75 2.87 -3.76 12.85
N GLU A 76 2.63 -4.36 14.00
CA GLU A 76 2.87 -3.74 15.32
C GLU A 76 4.36 -3.40 15.55
N ASN A 77 5.26 -4.02 14.81
CA ASN A 77 6.68 -3.71 14.85
C ASN A 77 7.07 -2.43 14.09
N SER A 78 6.17 -1.88 13.27
CA SER A 78 6.39 -0.65 12.50
C SER A 78 6.13 0.58 13.36
N ALA A 79 7.17 1.37 13.61
CA ALA A 79 7.09 2.49 14.55
C ALA A 79 6.20 3.64 14.06
N VAL A 80 6.22 3.95 12.76
CA VAL A 80 5.65 5.20 12.22
C VAL A 80 4.54 4.96 11.20
N ASN A 81 4.81 4.14 10.18
CA ASN A 81 3.91 3.85 9.06
C ASN A 81 4.12 2.42 8.56
N ILE A 82 3.39 2.01 7.52
CA ILE A 82 3.48 0.65 6.96
C ILE A 82 4.70 0.41 6.07
N VAL A 83 5.54 1.43 5.84
CA VAL A 83 6.69 1.38 4.90
C VAL A 83 7.67 0.27 5.26
N SER A 84 8.08 0.20 6.53
CA SER A 84 9.03 -0.82 7.00
C SER A 84 8.48 -2.24 6.86
N SER A 85 7.18 -2.44 7.07
CA SER A 85 6.53 -3.74 6.89
C SER A 85 6.44 -4.13 5.41
N LEU A 86 6.10 -3.18 4.52
CA LEU A 86 6.04 -3.43 3.08
C LEU A 86 7.42 -3.75 2.48
N SER A 87 8.50 -3.17 3.01
CA SER A 87 9.87 -3.45 2.56
C SER A 87 10.32 -4.89 2.83
N THR A 88 9.62 -5.65 3.67
CA THR A 88 9.88 -7.08 3.86
C THR A 88 9.30 -7.97 2.75
N VAL A 89 8.47 -7.44 1.85
CA VAL A 89 7.85 -8.20 0.76
C VAL A 89 8.82 -8.32 -0.42
N PRO A 90 9.16 -9.52 -0.90
CA PRO A 90 10.04 -9.68 -2.06
C PRO A 90 9.47 -8.98 -3.30
N GLY A 91 10.32 -8.31 -4.07
CA GLY A 91 9.92 -7.55 -5.27
C GLY A 91 9.37 -6.16 -4.99
N ILE A 92 9.11 -5.80 -3.72
CA ILE A 92 8.85 -4.42 -3.29
C ILE A 92 10.17 -3.73 -2.95
N VAL A 93 10.34 -2.50 -3.45
CA VAL A 93 11.38 -1.58 -2.99
C VAL A 93 10.67 -0.34 -2.45
N MET A 94 10.67 -0.20 -1.13
CA MET A 94 10.21 0.99 -0.44
C MET A 94 11.39 1.93 -0.23
N GLN A 95 11.21 3.17 -0.65
CA GLN A 95 12.17 4.23 -0.44
C GLN A 95 11.50 5.35 0.37
N GLU A 96 12.13 5.80 1.43
CA GLU A 96 11.62 6.85 2.30
C GLU A 96 12.65 7.99 2.38
N GLY A 97 12.30 9.14 1.83
CA GLY A 97 13.15 10.32 1.86
C GLY A 97 13.07 11.07 3.18
N THR A 98 11.86 11.17 3.71
CA THR A 98 11.50 11.72 5.02
C THR A 98 10.20 11.07 5.47
N LEU A 99 9.72 11.35 6.68
CA LEU A 99 8.48 10.75 7.22
C LEU A 99 7.22 11.03 6.37
N GLY A 100 7.22 12.00 5.47
CA GLY A 100 6.12 12.30 4.55
C GLY A 100 6.47 12.10 3.07
N THR A 101 7.68 11.62 2.76
CA THR A 101 8.14 11.45 1.38
C THR A 101 8.47 9.99 1.11
N VAL A 102 7.52 9.27 0.56
CA VAL A 102 7.62 7.82 0.34
C VAL A 102 7.48 7.51 -1.15
N LYS A 103 8.25 6.53 -1.61
CA LYS A 103 8.15 5.96 -2.96
C LYS A 103 8.12 4.44 -2.87
N LEU A 104 7.09 3.83 -3.46
CA LEU A 104 6.96 2.39 -3.56
C LEU A 104 7.08 1.95 -5.02
N THR A 105 7.91 0.97 -5.26
CA THR A 105 7.99 0.27 -6.53
C THR A 105 7.75 -1.22 -6.33
N LEU A 106 7.08 -1.86 -7.27
CA LEU A 106 6.82 -3.28 -7.24
C LEU A 106 7.22 -3.90 -8.58
N ARG A 107 8.20 -4.82 -8.55
CA ARG A 107 8.81 -5.43 -9.73
C ARG A 107 9.27 -4.39 -10.77
N GLY A 108 9.83 -3.27 -10.29
CA GLY A 108 10.34 -2.17 -11.10
C GLY A 108 9.28 -1.20 -11.65
N ILE A 109 7.99 -1.51 -11.49
CA ILE A 109 6.93 -0.57 -11.88
C ILE A 109 6.88 0.58 -10.88
N GLY A 110 6.95 1.82 -11.39
CA GLY A 110 7.02 3.04 -10.59
C GLY A 110 8.45 3.52 -10.29
N SER A 111 9.51 2.80 -10.72
CA SER A 111 10.91 3.13 -10.38
C SER A 111 11.37 4.51 -10.86
N ARG A 112 10.83 4.95 -11.98
CA ARG A 112 11.21 6.23 -12.61
C ARG A 112 10.47 7.45 -12.07
N TYR A 113 9.39 7.27 -11.28
CA TYR A 113 8.76 8.39 -10.60
C TYR A 113 9.70 8.93 -9.51
N PRO A 114 9.83 10.25 -9.40
CA PRO A 114 10.68 10.83 -8.36
C PRO A 114 10.08 10.62 -6.97
N TYR A 115 8.76 10.75 -6.84
CA TYR A 115 8.03 10.70 -5.58
C TYR A 115 6.71 9.94 -5.74
N GLY A 116 6.14 9.53 -4.62
CA GLY A 116 4.82 8.90 -4.57
C GLY A 116 4.79 7.48 -5.11
N THR A 117 3.60 6.98 -5.27
CA THR A 117 3.33 5.64 -5.80
C THR A 117 2.19 5.72 -6.78
N LYS A 118 2.49 5.46 -8.03
CA LYS A 118 1.49 5.33 -9.10
C LYS A 118 1.54 3.91 -9.64
N LYS A 119 0.45 3.45 -10.30
CA LYS A 119 0.38 2.13 -10.97
C LYS A 119 0.30 0.93 -10.03
N ILE A 120 0.19 1.15 -8.71
CA ILE A 120 -0.08 0.14 -7.69
C ILE A 120 -1.31 0.59 -6.94
N LYS A 121 -2.35 -0.24 -6.94
CA LYS A 121 -3.65 0.11 -6.34
C LYS A 121 -3.71 -0.26 -4.87
N LEU A 122 -4.36 0.58 -4.06
CA LEU A 122 -4.59 0.37 -2.65
C LEU A 122 -6.09 0.23 -2.37
N PHE A 123 -6.44 -0.71 -1.50
CA PHE A 123 -7.81 -0.96 -1.06
C PHE A 123 -7.88 -1.12 0.46
N PHE A 124 -8.99 -0.69 1.07
CA PHE A 124 -9.45 -1.20 2.35
C PHE A 124 -10.49 -2.31 2.10
N GLY A 125 -10.08 -3.58 2.23
CA GLY A 125 -10.92 -4.70 1.84
C GLY A 125 -11.42 -4.56 0.40
N ASP A 126 -12.71 -4.24 0.25
CA ASP A 126 -13.38 -4.06 -1.04
C ASP A 126 -13.42 -2.61 -1.53
N ILE A 127 -12.97 -1.68 -0.72
CA ILE A 127 -13.17 -0.25 -0.94
C ILE A 127 -11.89 0.35 -1.52
N PRO A 128 -11.91 0.94 -2.75
CA PRO A 128 -10.75 1.59 -3.34
C PRO A 128 -10.25 2.77 -2.50
N MET A 129 -8.93 2.87 -2.31
CA MET A 129 -8.26 3.93 -1.55
C MET A 129 -7.07 4.50 -2.34
N TYR A 130 -7.28 4.90 -3.56
CA TYR A 130 -6.28 5.53 -4.43
C TYR A 130 -6.92 6.71 -5.18
N SER A 131 -6.13 7.61 -5.78
CA SER A 131 -6.65 8.65 -6.65
C SER A 131 -7.03 8.10 -8.03
N ALA A 132 -7.85 8.82 -8.80
CA ALA A 132 -8.20 8.43 -10.17
C ALA A 132 -6.96 8.36 -11.09
N GLU A 133 -5.94 9.15 -10.82
CA GLU A 133 -4.63 9.05 -11.48
C GLU A 133 -3.82 7.80 -11.04
N GLY A 134 -4.34 7.01 -10.12
CA GLY A 134 -3.68 5.83 -9.59
C GLY A 134 -2.66 6.12 -8.50
N GLU A 135 -2.60 7.33 -7.99
CA GLU A 135 -1.72 7.67 -6.88
C GLU A 135 -2.22 7.06 -5.58
N THR A 136 -1.29 6.48 -4.83
CA THR A 136 -1.52 5.79 -3.57
C THR A 136 -0.61 6.38 -2.51
N THR A 137 -1.15 6.70 -1.34
CA THR A 137 -0.42 7.25 -0.20
C THR A 137 -0.36 6.23 0.93
N PHE A 138 0.82 6.07 1.52
CA PHE A 138 1.09 5.11 2.60
C PHE A 138 1.50 5.78 3.91
N ASP A 139 1.86 7.05 3.86
CA ASP A 139 2.39 7.86 4.97
C ASP A 139 1.34 8.18 6.03
N ASP A 140 0.06 8.16 5.69
CA ASP A 140 -1.07 8.42 6.59
C ASP A 140 -1.70 7.17 7.21
N ILE A 141 -1.26 5.97 6.80
CA ILE A 141 -1.78 4.72 7.32
C ILE A 141 -1.04 4.31 8.58
N ASN A 142 -1.77 4.22 9.71
CA ASN A 142 -1.20 3.68 10.93
C ASN A 142 -1.31 2.13 10.93
N PRO A 143 -0.16 1.42 11.01
CA PRO A 143 -0.15 -0.05 11.00
C PRO A 143 -0.93 -0.69 12.15
N GLU A 144 -1.07 -0.01 13.28
CA GLU A 144 -1.80 -0.52 14.46
C GLU A 144 -3.31 -0.72 14.22
N TYR A 145 -3.86 -0.08 13.17
CA TYR A 145 -5.27 -0.21 12.81
C TYR A 145 -5.56 -1.40 11.90
N LEU A 146 -4.51 -2.11 11.48
CA LEU A 146 -4.59 -3.19 10.52
C LEU A 146 -4.43 -4.55 11.19
N SER A 147 -5.19 -5.53 10.73
CA SER A 147 -5.03 -6.94 11.10
C SER A 147 -4.05 -7.66 10.17
N ARG A 148 -4.03 -7.29 8.89
CA ARG A 148 -3.10 -7.80 7.90
C ARG A 148 -3.05 -6.91 6.66
N ILE A 149 -2.01 -7.09 5.85
CA ILE A 149 -1.89 -6.55 4.50
C ILE A 149 -1.68 -7.70 3.54
N GLU A 150 -2.42 -7.72 2.43
CA GLU A 150 -2.21 -8.64 1.31
C GLU A 150 -1.61 -7.86 0.14
N VAL A 151 -0.53 -8.38 -0.44
CA VAL A 151 0.15 -7.78 -1.58
C VAL A 151 0.11 -8.74 -2.76
N LEU A 152 -0.60 -8.35 -3.82
CA LEU A 152 -0.55 -9.06 -5.10
C LEU A 152 0.61 -8.46 -5.91
N ARG A 153 1.60 -9.31 -6.20
CA ARG A 153 2.81 -8.90 -6.89
C ARG A 153 2.67 -9.10 -8.41
N GLY A 154 2.86 -8.02 -9.18
CA GLY A 154 2.65 -8.01 -10.63
C GLY A 154 1.22 -7.68 -11.04
N PRO A 155 0.92 -7.65 -12.35
CA PRO A 155 -0.35 -7.20 -12.90
C PRO A 155 -1.56 -7.91 -12.29
N ALA A 156 -2.47 -7.13 -11.70
CA ALA A 156 -3.73 -7.61 -11.13
C ALA A 156 -4.95 -6.97 -11.81
N SER A 157 -4.78 -6.49 -13.03
CA SER A 157 -5.76 -5.66 -13.73
C SER A 157 -7.07 -6.39 -14.07
N SER A 158 -7.07 -7.72 -14.13
CA SER A 158 -8.27 -8.51 -14.41
C SER A 158 -9.40 -8.31 -13.38
N ILE A 159 -9.10 -7.87 -12.16
CA ILE A 159 -10.09 -7.69 -11.08
C ILE A 159 -9.99 -6.29 -10.46
N HIS A 160 -8.81 -5.66 -10.54
CA HIS A 160 -8.51 -4.42 -9.84
C HIS A 160 -8.31 -3.20 -10.77
N GLY A 161 -8.62 -3.34 -12.07
CA GLY A 161 -8.52 -2.26 -13.05
C GLY A 161 -7.09 -1.87 -13.38
N ALA A 162 -6.79 -0.58 -13.50
CA ALA A 162 -5.47 -0.07 -13.90
C ALA A 162 -4.38 -0.35 -12.84
N SER A 163 -4.00 -1.61 -12.66
CA SER A 163 -3.06 -2.13 -11.67
C SER A 163 -1.89 -2.84 -12.35
N LEU A 164 -1.00 -2.04 -12.99
CA LEU A 164 0.14 -2.57 -13.73
C LEU A 164 1.19 -3.21 -12.84
N GLY A 165 1.53 -2.57 -11.73
CA GLY A 165 2.54 -3.04 -10.78
C GLY A 165 2.04 -4.07 -9.79
N GLY A 166 0.76 -3.98 -9.40
CA GLY A 166 0.16 -4.84 -8.39
C GLY A 166 -0.91 -4.14 -7.55
N THR A 167 -1.39 -4.86 -6.56
CA THR A 167 -2.45 -4.38 -5.66
C THR A 167 -2.08 -4.67 -4.22
N ILE A 168 -2.33 -3.70 -3.35
CA ILE A 168 -2.17 -3.82 -1.90
C ILE A 168 -3.55 -3.70 -1.27
N ILE A 169 -3.91 -4.64 -0.41
CA ILE A 169 -5.21 -4.66 0.27
C ILE A 169 -4.97 -4.63 1.78
N LEU A 170 -5.50 -3.61 2.41
CA LEU A 170 -5.46 -3.40 3.84
C LEU A 170 -6.70 -4.00 4.47
N TYR A 171 -6.52 -4.79 5.52
CA TYR A 171 -7.63 -5.32 6.31
C TYR A 171 -7.62 -4.65 7.67
N PRO A 172 -8.67 -3.90 8.01
CA PRO A 172 -8.80 -3.29 9.32
C PRO A 172 -8.77 -4.33 10.45
N ARG A 173 -8.21 -3.95 11.59
CA ARG A 173 -8.35 -4.72 12.83
C ARG A 173 -9.82 -4.73 13.24
N ARG A 174 -10.27 -5.88 13.71
CA ARG A 174 -11.62 -6.11 14.21
C ARG A 174 -11.58 -6.27 15.73
N ALA A 175 -12.65 -5.90 16.40
CA ALA A 175 -12.79 -6.18 17.80
C ALA A 175 -12.97 -7.68 18.04
N GLU A 176 -12.39 -8.20 19.11
CA GLU A 176 -12.57 -9.58 19.51
C GLU A 176 -13.97 -9.80 20.07
N PHE A 177 -14.52 -10.98 19.79
CA PHE A 177 -15.87 -11.35 20.21
C PHE A 177 -16.02 -11.36 21.75
N ASN A 178 -17.05 -10.70 22.27
CA ASN A 178 -17.33 -10.55 23.70
C ASN A 178 -16.20 -9.88 24.51
N ILE A 179 -15.31 -9.14 23.86
CA ILE A 179 -14.27 -8.38 24.50
C ILE A 179 -14.48 -6.89 24.28
N GLU A 180 -14.38 -6.13 25.35
CA GLU A 180 -14.22 -4.69 25.32
C GLU A 180 -12.77 -4.36 25.64
N GLU A 181 -12.09 -3.64 24.74
CA GLU A 181 -10.67 -3.34 24.87
C GLU A 181 -10.42 -1.84 24.76
N ILE A 182 -9.60 -1.35 25.68
CA ILE A 182 -8.98 -0.02 25.61
C ILE A 182 -7.48 -0.22 25.50
N LYS A 183 -6.86 0.35 24.46
CA LYS A 183 -5.42 0.32 24.27
C LYS A 183 -4.88 1.74 24.23
N LEU A 184 -3.87 2.02 25.05
CA LEU A 184 -3.08 3.26 25.03
C LEU A 184 -1.67 2.91 24.62
N ASN A 185 -1.09 3.69 23.72
CA ASN A 185 0.31 3.56 23.35
C ASN A 185 1.03 4.90 23.47
N SER A 186 2.28 4.86 23.90
CA SER A 186 3.16 6.02 23.92
C SER A 186 4.56 5.58 23.53
N SER A 187 5.20 6.33 22.64
CA SER A 187 6.58 6.08 22.23
C SER A 187 7.38 7.37 22.24
N ILE A 188 8.62 7.28 22.71
CA ILE A 188 9.62 8.35 22.64
C ILE A 188 10.85 7.83 21.91
N GLY A 189 11.59 8.70 21.25
CA GLY A 189 12.79 8.28 20.53
C GLY A 189 13.73 9.41 20.15
N SER A 190 14.77 9.06 19.40
CA SER A 190 15.74 10.00 18.88
C SER A 190 15.09 11.07 18.02
N TYR A 191 15.74 12.20 17.87
CA TYR A 191 15.34 13.32 17.01
C TYR A 191 13.97 13.92 17.37
N GLY A 192 13.64 13.98 18.66
CA GLY A 192 12.38 14.50 19.13
C GLY A 192 11.17 13.67 18.70
N TYR A 193 11.37 12.38 18.39
CA TYR A 193 10.27 11.49 18.05
C TYR A 193 9.37 11.25 19.26
N PHE A 194 8.09 11.50 19.08
CA PHE A 194 7.06 11.27 20.07
C PHE A 194 5.78 10.80 19.39
N LYS A 195 5.23 9.68 19.83
CA LYS A 195 3.97 9.13 19.34
C LYS A 195 3.05 8.83 20.50
N ASN A 196 1.77 9.17 20.36
CA ASN A 196 0.70 8.75 21.25
C ASN A 196 -0.44 8.16 20.44
N GLY A 197 -1.14 7.21 21.04
CA GLY A 197 -2.33 6.64 20.46
C GLY A 197 -3.28 6.14 21.54
N ALA A 198 -4.55 6.15 21.21
CA ALA A 198 -5.61 5.55 21.99
C ALA A 198 -6.56 4.81 21.07
N SER A 199 -6.99 3.62 21.45
CA SER A 199 -8.04 2.91 20.74
C SER A 199 -9.02 2.26 21.70
N TYR A 200 -10.27 2.21 21.25
CA TYR A 200 -11.36 1.51 21.88
C TYR A 200 -11.92 0.49 20.90
N SER A 201 -12.09 -0.74 21.33
CA SER A 201 -12.78 -1.73 20.52
C SER A 201 -13.78 -2.52 21.36
N ASN A 202 -14.89 -2.93 20.72
CA ASN A 202 -15.95 -3.67 21.36
C ASN A 202 -16.59 -4.63 20.35
N GLY A 203 -16.49 -5.92 20.64
CA GLY A 203 -17.08 -6.99 19.83
C GLY A 203 -18.30 -7.59 20.49
N THR A 204 -19.41 -7.63 19.78
CA THR A 204 -20.66 -8.32 20.14
C THR A 204 -21.07 -9.30 19.02
N PRO A 205 -22.06 -10.17 19.23
CA PRO A 205 -22.52 -11.08 18.16
C PRO A 205 -23.01 -10.36 16.88
N LYS A 206 -23.43 -9.12 16.98
CA LYS A 206 -24.01 -8.38 15.85
C LYS A 206 -23.18 -7.16 15.44
N ASN A 207 -22.28 -6.70 16.30
CA ASN A 207 -21.53 -5.47 16.05
C ASN A 207 -20.08 -5.61 16.51
N ASP A 208 -19.17 -5.14 15.71
CA ASP A 208 -17.74 -5.07 15.95
C ASP A 208 -17.31 -3.64 15.62
N LEU A 209 -16.85 -2.90 16.63
CA LEU A 209 -16.47 -1.49 16.54
C LEU A 209 -15.02 -1.32 17.00
N LEU A 210 -14.24 -0.61 16.19
CA LEU A 210 -12.92 -0.09 16.54
C LEU A 210 -12.90 1.42 16.28
N ILE A 211 -12.53 2.19 17.28
CA ILE A 211 -12.25 3.62 17.17
C ILE A 211 -10.81 3.84 17.62
N ALA A 212 -10.03 4.60 16.87
CA ALA A 212 -8.64 4.86 17.21
C ALA A 212 -8.22 6.28 16.85
N LEU A 213 -7.35 6.84 17.67
CA LEU A 213 -6.73 8.16 17.51
C LEU A 213 -5.21 8.00 17.61
N SER A 214 -4.46 8.77 16.84
CA SER A 214 -2.99 8.75 16.90
C SER A 214 -2.40 10.10 16.56
N GLY A 215 -1.38 10.50 17.33
CA GLY A 215 -0.53 11.67 17.08
C GLY A 215 0.93 11.25 16.97
N ILE A 216 1.66 11.76 16.01
CA ILE A 216 3.10 11.58 15.82
C ILE A 216 3.73 12.93 15.61
N GLN A 217 4.85 13.19 16.28
CA GLN A 217 5.70 14.36 16.04
C GLN A 217 7.17 13.95 16.00
N SER A 218 7.98 14.68 15.24
CA SER A 218 9.43 14.53 15.18
C SER A 218 10.07 15.83 14.77
N GLU A 219 11.20 16.20 15.37
CA GLU A 219 12.03 17.32 14.90
C GLU A 219 12.82 16.94 13.62
N GLY A 220 13.01 15.64 13.39
CA GLY A 220 13.78 15.08 12.28
C GLY A 220 15.30 15.14 12.52
N TYR A 221 16.04 14.38 11.70
CA TYR A 221 17.52 14.34 11.77
C TYR A 221 18.18 15.47 11.00
N ARG A 222 17.54 15.95 9.93
CA ARG A 222 18.07 16.95 9.02
C ARG A 222 17.50 18.35 9.33
N GLU A 223 18.16 19.39 8.84
CA GLU A 223 17.57 20.72 8.76
C GLU A 223 16.26 20.70 7.97
N ASN A 224 15.28 21.53 8.33
CA ASN A 224 13.97 21.64 7.69
C ASN A 224 13.25 20.28 7.54
N ASN A 225 13.17 19.50 8.63
CA ASN A 225 12.66 18.13 8.60
C ASN A 225 11.65 17.83 9.73
N LYS A 226 10.99 18.85 10.29
CA LYS A 226 9.94 18.64 11.28
C LYS A 226 8.74 17.95 10.67
N TYR A 227 8.15 17.06 11.43
CA TYR A 227 6.97 16.28 11.04
C TYR A 227 5.95 16.25 12.17
N ASN A 228 4.69 16.45 11.83
CA ASN A 228 3.56 16.27 12.73
C ASN A 228 2.42 15.60 11.96
N ARG A 229 1.82 14.54 12.53
CA ARG A 229 0.64 13.89 12.00
C ARG A 229 -0.35 13.61 13.12
N ASN A 230 -1.60 14.04 12.94
CA ASN A 230 -2.74 13.62 13.74
C ASN A 230 -3.70 12.82 12.86
N SER A 231 -4.16 11.68 13.33
CA SER A 231 -5.05 10.82 12.58
C SER A 231 -6.12 10.18 13.46
N PHE A 232 -7.26 9.87 12.82
CA PHE A 232 -8.30 9.05 13.42
C PHE A 232 -8.67 7.90 12.48
N PHE A 233 -9.21 6.84 13.05
CA PHE A 233 -9.69 5.68 12.32
C PHE A 233 -10.92 5.09 13.02
N ILE A 234 -11.94 4.74 12.24
CA ILE A 234 -13.13 4.04 12.71
C ILE A 234 -13.39 2.89 11.76
N ASN A 235 -13.55 1.69 12.30
CA ASN A 235 -14.01 0.52 11.57
C ASN A 235 -15.19 -0.09 12.33
N GLN A 236 -16.33 -0.22 11.66
CA GLN A 236 -17.51 -0.83 12.23
C GLN A 236 -18.06 -1.89 11.30
N ASN A 237 -18.22 -3.11 11.81
CA ASN A 237 -18.92 -4.19 11.13
C ASN A 237 -20.25 -4.43 11.83
N GLN A 238 -21.32 -4.48 11.07
CA GLN A 238 -22.67 -4.67 11.57
C GLN A 238 -23.33 -5.85 10.87
N LEU A 239 -23.84 -6.81 11.65
CA LEU A 239 -24.70 -7.88 11.17
C LEU A 239 -26.16 -7.48 11.36
N PHE A 240 -26.84 -7.06 10.28
CA PHE A 240 -28.24 -6.66 10.32
C PHE A 240 -29.17 -7.89 10.39
N SER A 241 -28.78 -8.96 9.69
CA SER A 241 -29.48 -10.24 9.71
C SER A 241 -28.51 -11.36 9.38
N LYS A 242 -28.95 -12.64 9.45
CA LYS A 242 -28.14 -13.80 9.01
C LYS A 242 -27.65 -13.70 7.57
N LYS A 243 -28.27 -12.85 6.74
CA LYS A 243 -27.96 -12.72 5.30
C LYS A 243 -27.39 -11.36 4.93
N LEU A 244 -27.49 -10.34 5.78
CA LEU A 244 -27.09 -8.97 5.47
C LEU A 244 -26.10 -8.46 6.51
N SER A 245 -24.92 -8.07 6.03
CA SER A 245 -23.88 -7.41 6.83
C SER A 245 -23.41 -6.13 6.17
N GLY A 246 -22.94 -5.18 6.98
CA GLY A 246 -22.34 -3.92 6.53
C GLY A 246 -20.99 -3.68 7.20
N ASN A 247 -20.12 -2.98 6.51
CA ASN A 247 -18.85 -2.49 7.06
C ASN A 247 -18.68 -1.01 6.72
N LEU A 248 -18.42 -0.20 7.75
CA LEU A 248 -18.07 1.21 7.65
C LEU A 248 -16.59 1.38 7.98
N VAL A 249 -15.87 2.09 7.12
CA VAL A 249 -14.50 2.55 7.35
C VAL A 249 -14.46 4.06 7.22
N LEU A 250 -14.00 4.75 8.27
CA LEU A 250 -13.72 6.17 8.26
C LEU A 250 -12.27 6.39 8.68
N SER A 251 -11.53 7.19 7.96
CA SER A 251 -10.19 7.61 8.37
C SER A 251 -9.94 9.04 7.99
N GLY A 252 -9.08 9.71 8.76
CA GLY A 252 -8.63 11.04 8.43
C GLY A 252 -7.26 11.31 9.00
N SER A 253 -6.51 12.14 8.32
CA SER A 253 -5.17 12.56 8.73
C SER A 253 -4.94 14.03 8.41
N LYS A 254 -4.22 14.69 9.31
CA LYS A 254 -3.68 16.04 9.14
C LYS A 254 -2.19 15.98 9.32
N ILE A 255 -1.45 16.25 8.25
CA ILE A 255 0.01 16.16 8.22
C ILE A 255 0.61 17.55 8.03
N ARG A 256 1.70 17.80 8.71
CA ARG A 256 2.53 19.00 8.59
C ARG A 256 3.98 18.55 8.51
N ALA A 257 4.51 18.50 7.29
CA ALA A 257 5.83 17.96 6.99
C ALA A 257 6.71 19.04 6.37
N GLN A 258 7.86 19.34 6.98
CA GLN A 258 8.92 20.13 6.36
C GLN A 258 9.72 19.23 5.41
N ILE A 259 10.22 19.80 4.31
CA ILE A 259 10.92 19.06 3.27
C ILE A 259 12.39 19.54 3.18
N PRO A 260 13.36 18.70 3.57
CA PRO A 260 14.79 18.98 3.40
C PRO A 260 15.27 18.78 1.96
N SER A 261 14.51 18.07 1.13
CA SER A 261 14.81 17.65 -0.24
C SER A 261 16.07 16.77 -0.37
N SER A 262 16.39 16.36 -1.61
CA SER A 262 17.59 15.58 -1.93
C SER A 262 18.85 16.43 -1.91
N ILE A 263 20.00 15.79 -1.68
CA ILE A 263 21.34 16.42 -1.64
C ILE A 263 22.29 15.74 -2.63
N ASP A 264 23.36 16.42 -2.98
CA ASP A 264 24.44 15.90 -3.83
C ASP A 264 25.38 14.96 -3.07
N SER A 265 26.27 14.30 -3.80
CA SER A 265 27.21 13.30 -3.24
C SER A 265 28.17 13.88 -2.21
N ALA A 266 28.66 15.11 -2.40
CA ALA A 266 29.59 15.74 -1.48
C ALA A 266 28.90 16.13 -0.17
N THR A 267 27.71 16.71 -0.25
CA THR A 267 26.88 17.03 0.92
C THR A 267 26.47 15.76 1.67
N PHE A 268 26.10 14.70 0.94
CA PHE A 268 25.79 13.38 1.52
C PHE A 268 26.95 12.79 2.31
N ALA A 269 28.18 12.93 1.79
CA ALA A 269 29.37 12.39 2.44
C ALA A 269 29.79 13.19 3.68
N ASN A 270 29.80 14.53 3.57
CA ASN A 270 30.46 15.40 4.55
C ASN A 270 29.50 16.13 5.49
N HIS A 271 28.28 16.42 5.05
CA HIS A 271 27.30 17.23 5.79
C HIS A 271 25.88 16.65 5.70
N PRO A 272 25.67 15.39 6.15
CA PRO A 272 24.42 14.64 5.90
C PRO A 272 23.18 15.27 6.55
N GLN A 273 23.35 16.11 7.56
CA GLN A 273 22.24 16.80 8.22
C GLN A 273 21.70 18.01 7.44
N LYS A 274 22.47 18.53 6.46
CA LYS A 274 22.04 19.71 5.71
C LYS A 274 20.81 19.41 4.84
N ALA A 275 19.90 20.37 4.81
CA ALA A 275 18.87 20.44 3.78
C ALA A 275 19.46 21.02 2.48
N ALA A 276 18.76 20.84 1.37
CA ALA A 276 19.05 21.58 0.16
C ALA A 276 18.85 23.09 0.40
N ALA A 277 19.82 23.91 0.04
CA ALA A 277 19.85 25.32 0.42
C ALA A 277 18.61 26.11 -0.01
N ASN A 278 18.09 25.85 -1.24
CA ASN A 278 16.88 26.49 -1.73
C ASN A 278 15.63 26.08 -0.92
N TRP A 279 15.52 24.83 -0.50
CA TRP A 279 14.41 24.34 0.35
C TRP A 279 14.51 24.87 1.78
N LEU A 280 15.72 25.01 2.32
CA LEU A 280 15.94 25.62 3.62
C LEU A 280 15.57 27.10 3.62
N ASN A 281 16.00 27.85 2.59
CA ASN A 281 15.69 29.27 2.46
C ASN A 281 14.20 29.56 2.32
N THR A 282 13.49 28.69 1.61
CA THR A 282 12.04 28.74 1.44
C THR A 282 11.29 28.29 2.69
N LYS A 283 11.94 27.56 3.60
CA LYS A 283 11.26 26.77 4.66
C LYS A 283 10.21 25.84 4.06
N GLY A 284 10.62 25.11 3.01
CA GLY A 284 9.73 24.28 2.21
C GLY A 284 8.98 23.24 3.04
N TYR A 285 7.70 23.05 2.71
CA TYR A 285 6.83 22.11 3.40
C TYR A 285 5.75 21.55 2.47
N GLU A 286 5.15 20.43 2.91
CA GLU A 286 3.93 19.86 2.37
C GLU A 286 2.93 19.61 3.51
N HIS A 287 1.71 20.10 3.35
CA HIS A 287 0.65 20.05 4.35
C HIS A 287 -0.60 19.34 3.81
N PRO A 288 -0.62 18.01 3.67
CA PRO A 288 -1.82 17.28 3.24
C PRO A 288 -2.79 17.09 4.40
N ASP A 289 -4.07 17.39 4.13
CA ASP A 289 -5.21 17.03 4.95
C ASP A 289 -6.06 16.04 4.14
N ARG A 290 -6.39 14.87 4.71
CA ARG A 290 -7.10 13.78 4.02
C ARG A 290 -8.26 13.25 4.86
N ILE A 291 -9.37 12.92 4.20
CA ILE A 291 -10.52 12.24 4.79
C ILE A 291 -10.98 11.17 3.82
N PHE A 292 -11.14 9.97 4.30
CA PHE A 292 -11.66 8.83 3.58
C PHE A 292 -12.86 8.25 4.31
N ALA A 293 -13.94 7.98 3.57
CA ALA A 293 -15.13 7.30 4.06
C ALA A 293 -15.52 6.20 3.08
N GLY A 294 -15.75 5.02 3.58
CA GLY A 294 -16.18 3.89 2.77
C GLY A 294 -17.24 3.06 3.50
N TYR A 295 -18.25 2.63 2.75
CA TYR A 295 -19.28 1.74 3.26
C TYR A 295 -19.51 0.59 2.31
N SER A 296 -19.53 -0.63 2.84
CA SER A 296 -19.85 -1.82 2.05
C SER A 296 -20.99 -2.61 2.66
N LEU A 297 -21.83 -3.18 1.80
CA LEU A 297 -22.89 -4.10 2.13
C LEU A 297 -22.61 -5.45 1.48
N ARG A 298 -22.88 -6.53 2.20
CA ARG A 298 -22.81 -7.89 1.70
C ARG A 298 -24.11 -8.62 2.00
N TYR A 299 -24.72 -9.17 0.96
CA TYR A 299 -25.98 -9.90 1.05
C TYR A 299 -25.84 -11.33 0.53
N GLN A 300 -26.11 -12.29 1.39
CA GLN A 300 -26.15 -13.73 1.04
C GLN A 300 -27.52 -14.05 0.46
N MET A 301 -27.55 -14.36 -0.81
CA MET A 301 -28.76 -14.72 -1.54
C MET A 301 -29.00 -16.24 -1.51
N PRO A 302 -30.22 -16.70 -1.82
CA PRO A 302 -30.46 -18.13 -2.01
C PRO A 302 -29.56 -18.77 -3.09
N ARG A 303 -29.35 -20.06 -3.00
CA ARG A 303 -28.58 -20.87 -3.97
C ARG A 303 -27.11 -20.44 -4.09
N ASP A 304 -26.47 -20.12 -2.94
CA ASP A 304 -25.02 -19.80 -2.85
C ASP A 304 -24.56 -18.59 -3.70
N TRP A 305 -25.47 -17.67 -3.96
CA TRP A 305 -25.14 -16.37 -4.50
C TRP A 305 -24.78 -15.39 -3.37
N GLU A 306 -23.73 -14.62 -3.56
CA GLU A 306 -23.40 -13.48 -2.71
C GLU A 306 -23.34 -12.23 -3.57
N PHE A 307 -24.00 -11.17 -3.11
CA PHE A 307 -23.93 -9.84 -3.69
C PHE A 307 -23.25 -8.89 -2.71
N SER A 308 -22.26 -8.13 -3.18
CA SER A 308 -21.65 -7.08 -2.39
C SER A 308 -21.63 -5.77 -3.15
N SER A 309 -21.86 -4.68 -2.43
CA SER A 309 -21.80 -3.32 -2.95
C SER A 309 -21.00 -2.45 -1.99
N SER A 310 -20.14 -1.62 -2.52
CA SER A 310 -19.43 -0.61 -1.72
C SER A 310 -19.49 0.75 -2.38
N VAL A 311 -19.51 1.79 -1.56
CA VAL A 311 -19.39 3.19 -1.97
C VAL A 311 -18.27 3.84 -1.17
N PHE A 312 -17.62 4.84 -1.74
CA PHE A 312 -16.57 5.57 -1.06
C PHE A 312 -16.54 7.04 -1.43
N LEU A 313 -15.99 7.82 -0.52
CA LEU A 313 -15.65 9.23 -0.67
C LEU A 313 -14.19 9.40 -0.21
N ASN A 314 -13.40 10.15 -0.96
CA ASN A 314 -12.04 10.51 -0.60
C ASN A 314 -11.85 12.01 -0.86
N SER A 315 -11.49 12.76 0.16
CA SER A 315 -11.21 14.20 0.07
C SER A 315 -9.77 14.46 0.49
N ARG A 316 -9.06 15.22 -0.33
CA ARG A 316 -7.70 15.67 -0.02
C ARG A 316 -7.57 17.16 -0.24
N LYS A 317 -6.79 17.81 0.61
CA LYS A 317 -6.34 19.19 0.42
C LYS A 317 -4.84 19.22 0.73
N THR A 318 -4.04 19.75 -0.18
CA THR A 318 -2.60 19.85 -0.03
C THR A 318 -2.16 21.30 -0.28
N GLU A 319 -1.38 21.83 0.64
CA GLU A 319 -0.64 23.07 0.47
C GLU A 319 0.85 22.73 0.48
N GLU A 320 1.58 23.15 -0.54
CA GLU A 320 3.01 22.89 -0.64
C GLU A 320 3.77 24.17 -0.98
N ASN A 321 4.73 24.52 -0.13
CA ASN A 321 5.65 25.63 -0.33
C ASN A 321 6.96 25.10 -0.91
N ARG A 322 7.20 25.34 -2.19
CA ARG A 322 8.38 24.91 -2.93
C ARG A 322 9.27 26.09 -3.25
N PRO A 323 10.58 25.90 -3.45
CA PRO A 323 11.49 27.00 -3.79
C PRO A 323 11.10 27.80 -5.04
N PHE A 324 10.39 27.20 -5.96
CA PHE A 324 10.05 27.76 -7.29
C PHE A 324 8.57 28.16 -7.39
N ASN A 325 7.66 27.63 -6.58
CA ASN A 325 6.25 28.00 -6.56
C ASN A 325 5.53 27.57 -5.27
N TYR A 326 4.30 28.05 -5.11
CA TYR A 326 3.33 27.57 -4.16
C TYR A 326 2.28 26.71 -4.88
N LEU A 327 2.05 25.48 -4.40
CA LEU A 327 0.95 24.63 -4.84
C LEU A 327 -0.17 24.64 -3.80
N ASP A 328 -1.38 24.96 -4.25
CA ASP A 328 -2.62 24.67 -3.53
C ASP A 328 -3.43 23.67 -4.37
N GLU A 329 -3.71 22.51 -3.82
CA GLU A 329 -4.48 21.46 -4.49
C GLU A 329 -5.62 20.96 -3.60
N SER A 330 -6.78 20.71 -4.20
CA SER A 330 -7.90 20.04 -3.55
C SER A 330 -8.52 19.01 -4.48
N GLY A 331 -8.61 17.77 -3.99
CA GLY A 331 -9.20 16.64 -4.70
C GLY A 331 -10.42 16.11 -3.96
N PHE A 332 -11.43 15.72 -4.72
CA PHE A 332 -12.61 15.04 -4.21
C PHE A 332 -12.95 13.88 -5.13
N ALA A 333 -12.76 12.66 -4.62
CA ALA A 333 -13.07 11.44 -5.33
C ALA A 333 -14.27 10.73 -4.72
N TYR A 334 -15.06 10.07 -5.56
CA TYR A 334 -16.18 9.25 -5.15
C TYR A 334 -16.42 8.13 -6.14
N GLY A 335 -17.03 7.08 -5.67
CA GLY A 335 -17.28 5.93 -6.53
C GLY A 335 -17.93 4.79 -5.80
N GLY A 336 -17.95 3.65 -6.49
CA GLY A 336 -18.51 2.44 -5.93
C GLY A 336 -18.01 1.20 -6.65
N ARG A 337 -18.19 0.08 -5.99
CA ARG A 337 -17.91 -1.25 -6.52
C ARG A 337 -19.12 -2.15 -6.29
N ILE A 338 -19.49 -2.90 -7.31
CA ILE A 338 -20.56 -3.90 -7.24
C ILE A 338 -19.94 -5.23 -7.63
N LEU A 339 -20.21 -6.27 -6.85
CA LEU A 339 -19.75 -7.63 -7.07
C LEU A 339 -20.91 -8.59 -6.93
N SER A 340 -20.99 -9.57 -7.81
CA SER A 340 -21.83 -10.75 -7.71
C SER A 340 -20.97 -11.98 -7.81
N GLN A 341 -21.10 -12.89 -6.88
CA GLN A 341 -20.36 -14.14 -6.89
C GLN A 341 -21.27 -15.33 -6.59
N HIS A 342 -20.92 -16.46 -7.19
CA HIS A 342 -21.66 -17.71 -7.05
C HIS A 342 -20.70 -18.88 -6.92
N THR A 343 -20.94 -19.75 -5.93
CA THR A 343 -20.15 -20.95 -5.73
C THR A 343 -21.02 -22.18 -5.90
N LYS A 344 -20.70 -23.03 -6.87
CA LYS A 344 -21.40 -24.29 -7.10
C LYS A 344 -20.45 -25.46 -6.84
N LYS A 345 -20.86 -26.37 -5.96
CA LYS A 345 -20.16 -27.64 -5.70
C LYS A 345 -20.91 -28.80 -6.40
N GLN A 346 -20.17 -29.57 -7.19
CA GLN A 346 -20.71 -30.73 -7.88
C GLN A 346 -19.70 -31.89 -7.84
N GLY A 347 -19.91 -32.84 -6.93
CA GLY A 347 -18.95 -33.89 -6.67
C GLY A 347 -17.60 -33.36 -6.20
N SER A 348 -16.52 -33.71 -6.88
CA SER A 348 -15.15 -33.23 -6.60
C SER A 348 -14.80 -31.88 -7.27
N THR A 349 -15.75 -31.27 -7.96
CA THR A 349 -15.56 -30.00 -8.68
C THR A 349 -16.25 -28.87 -7.92
N THR A 350 -15.53 -27.79 -7.70
CA THR A 350 -16.09 -26.52 -7.21
C THR A 350 -15.89 -25.46 -8.28
N LEU A 351 -16.97 -24.84 -8.71
CA LEU A 351 -16.98 -23.71 -9.62
C LEU A 351 -17.27 -22.44 -8.83
N HIS A 352 -16.43 -21.44 -8.99
CA HIS A 352 -16.64 -20.11 -8.40
C HIS A 352 -16.66 -19.07 -9.51
N PHE A 353 -17.80 -18.44 -9.69
CA PHE A 353 -18.03 -17.36 -10.66
C PHE A 353 -18.05 -16.02 -9.94
N LEU A 354 -17.43 -15.02 -10.53
CA LEU A 354 -17.39 -13.64 -10.07
C LEU A 354 -17.64 -12.72 -11.26
N ALA A 355 -18.52 -11.73 -11.11
CA ALA A 355 -18.65 -10.60 -12.03
C ALA A 355 -18.81 -9.30 -11.24
N GLY A 356 -18.34 -8.20 -11.80
CA GLY A 356 -18.46 -6.92 -11.09
C GLY A 356 -18.10 -5.71 -11.93
N THR A 357 -18.28 -4.56 -11.30
CA THR A 357 -17.91 -3.25 -11.87
C THR A 357 -17.31 -2.35 -10.80
N ASN A 358 -16.36 -1.54 -11.21
CA ASN A 358 -15.85 -0.41 -10.43
C ASN A 358 -16.21 0.88 -11.16
N LEU A 359 -16.71 1.86 -10.42
CA LEU A 359 -16.97 3.21 -10.88
C LEU A 359 -16.14 4.16 -10.04
N TYR A 360 -15.36 5.01 -10.68
CA TYR A 360 -14.48 5.95 -10.02
C TYR A 360 -14.55 7.31 -10.71
N PHE A 361 -14.78 8.35 -9.92
CA PHE A 361 -14.84 9.74 -10.37
C PHE A 361 -14.00 10.60 -9.41
N GLU A 362 -13.22 11.53 -9.96
CA GLU A 362 -12.45 12.48 -9.16
C GLU A 362 -12.49 13.86 -9.81
N ASN A 363 -12.60 14.89 -8.98
CA ASN A 363 -12.41 16.28 -9.37
C ASN A 363 -11.24 16.84 -8.58
N VAL A 364 -10.24 17.37 -9.28
CA VAL A 364 -9.08 18.04 -8.70
C VAL A 364 -9.09 19.49 -9.12
N ARG A 365 -8.83 20.38 -8.18
CA ARG A 365 -8.56 21.80 -8.43
C ARG A 365 -7.17 22.08 -7.96
N SER A 366 -6.36 22.69 -8.83
CA SER A 366 -4.99 23.06 -8.52
C SER A 366 -4.74 24.52 -8.89
N SER A 367 -3.90 25.15 -8.12
CA SER A 367 -3.35 26.48 -8.45
C SER A 367 -1.87 26.55 -8.08
N LEU A 368 -1.09 27.15 -8.94
CA LEU A 368 0.31 27.48 -8.72
C LEU A 368 0.46 28.98 -8.62
N SER A 369 1.15 29.44 -7.58
CA SER A 369 1.52 30.85 -7.40
C SER A 369 3.04 30.97 -7.34
N GLU A 370 3.56 32.11 -7.71
CA GLU A 370 4.97 32.42 -7.57
C GLU A 370 5.42 32.29 -6.10
N ASN A 371 6.66 31.87 -5.89
CA ASN A 371 7.37 32.02 -4.62
C ASN A 371 8.37 33.16 -4.77
N ILE A 372 8.04 34.34 -4.26
CA ILE A 372 8.81 35.57 -4.47
C ILE A 372 10.24 35.41 -3.95
N GLY A 373 11.19 35.41 -4.87
CA GLY A 373 12.62 35.26 -4.58
C GLY A 373 13.00 33.94 -3.92
N GLY A 374 12.12 32.91 -3.97
CA GLY A 374 12.35 31.61 -3.32
C GLY A 374 12.44 31.68 -1.78
N LYS A 375 11.81 32.71 -1.17
CA LYS A 375 11.88 32.98 0.27
C LYS A 375 10.63 32.51 1.05
N GLY A 376 9.73 31.80 0.42
CA GLY A 376 8.50 31.31 1.04
C GLY A 376 7.40 32.37 1.12
N THR A 377 7.46 33.39 0.32
CA THR A 377 6.41 34.43 0.21
C THR A 377 5.59 34.14 -1.04
N LYS A 378 4.30 33.88 -0.87
CA LYS A 378 3.37 33.62 -1.97
C LYS A 378 3.13 34.89 -2.78
N GLY A 379 3.41 34.80 -4.07
CA GLY A 379 3.27 35.89 -5.05
C GLY A 379 2.03 35.71 -5.94
N VAL A 380 2.15 36.22 -7.18
CA VAL A 380 1.07 36.21 -8.17
C VAL A 380 0.71 34.79 -8.60
N LEU A 381 -0.55 34.61 -8.99
CA LEU A 381 -1.04 33.37 -9.56
C LEU A 381 -0.38 33.13 -10.93
N GLN A 382 0.12 31.91 -11.16
CA GLN A 382 0.80 31.51 -12.40
C GLN A 382 0.01 30.48 -13.20
N GLN A 383 -0.77 29.62 -12.50
CA GLN A 383 -1.61 28.61 -13.13
C GLN A 383 -2.81 28.31 -12.23
N LYS A 384 -3.96 28.01 -12.83
CA LYS A 384 -5.16 27.55 -12.14
C LYS A 384 -5.95 26.64 -13.06
N GLY A 385 -6.35 25.48 -12.56
CA GLY A 385 -7.09 24.53 -13.35
C GLY A 385 -8.02 23.64 -12.55
N LYS A 386 -8.94 23.02 -13.27
CA LYS A 386 -9.82 21.97 -12.76
C LYS A 386 -9.69 20.74 -13.64
N GLU A 387 -9.42 19.62 -13.04
CA GLU A 387 -9.41 18.30 -13.66
C GLU A 387 -10.61 17.49 -13.21
N SER A 388 -11.24 16.77 -14.12
CA SER A 388 -12.30 15.81 -13.84
C SER A 388 -11.95 14.50 -14.49
N ILE A 389 -11.76 13.43 -13.70
CA ILE A 389 -11.30 12.12 -14.15
C ILE A 389 -12.41 11.11 -13.92
N TYR A 390 -12.59 10.18 -14.86
CA TYR A 390 -13.44 9.01 -14.67
C TYR A 390 -12.72 7.73 -15.04
N GLN A 391 -13.05 6.66 -14.33
CA GLN A 391 -12.59 5.31 -14.62
C GLN A 391 -13.72 4.32 -14.35
N THR A 392 -13.97 3.44 -15.32
CA THR A 392 -14.97 2.36 -15.21
C THR A 392 -14.30 1.05 -15.59
N ASP A 393 -14.46 0.04 -14.75
CA ASP A 393 -14.01 -1.32 -15.00
C ASP A 393 -15.21 -2.26 -14.99
N LEU A 394 -15.33 -3.11 -16.01
CA LEU A 394 -16.25 -4.24 -16.06
C LEU A 394 -15.41 -5.51 -16.05
N PHE A 395 -15.64 -6.41 -15.12
CA PHE A 395 -14.81 -7.61 -15.01
C PHE A 395 -15.60 -8.86 -14.66
N THR A 396 -15.06 -9.99 -15.11
CA THR A 396 -15.58 -11.31 -14.77
C THR A 396 -14.45 -12.29 -14.57
N GLN A 397 -14.68 -13.29 -13.72
CA GLN A 397 -13.73 -14.35 -13.44
C GLN A 397 -14.47 -15.66 -13.16
N LEU A 398 -13.93 -16.76 -13.68
CA LEU A 398 -14.36 -18.12 -13.38
C LEU A 398 -13.17 -18.90 -12.82
N GLU A 399 -13.37 -19.50 -11.66
CA GLU A 399 -12.45 -20.48 -11.06
C GLU A 399 -13.09 -21.85 -11.05
N ALA A 400 -12.35 -22.85 -11.53
CA ALA A 400 -12.73 -24.26 -11.48
C ALA A 400 -11.69 -25.03 -10.66
N LYS A 401 -12.09 -25.51 -9.47
CA LYS A 401 -11.28 -26.43 -8.66
C LYS A 401 -11.74 -27.86 -8.92
N ILE A 402 -10.86 -28.63 -9.55
CA ILE A 402 -11.12 -30.02 -9.95
C ILE A 402 -10.07 -30.90 -9.26
N LYS A 403 -10.48 -31.63 -8.22
CA LYS A 403 -9.56 -32.45 -7.40
C LYS A 403 -8.35 -31.61 -6.90
N ARG A 404 -7.17 -31.85 -7.48
CA ARG A 404 -5.89 -31.22 -7.10
C ARG A 404 -5.49 -30.02 -7.97
N ILE A 405 -6.30 -29.70 -8.97
CA ILE A 405 -6.01 -28.62 -9.93
C ILE A 405 -7.06 -27.52 -9.77
N THR A 406 -6.60 -26.29 -9.71
CA THR A 406 -7.43 -25.08 -9.77
C THR A 406 -7.06 -24.28 -11.02
N ILE A 407 -8.03 -23.99 -11.86
CA ILE A 407 -7.87 -23.17 -13.06
C ILE A 407 -8.70 -21.91 -12.88
N THR A 408 -8.11 -20.73 -13.10
CA THR A 408 -8.81 -19.46 -13.00
C THR A 408 -8.62 -18.69 -14.29
N GLY A 409 -9.71 -18.31 -14.94
CA GLY A 409 -9.75 -17.40 -16.09
C GLY A 409 -10.52 -16.14 -15.73
N GLY A 410 -10.02 -14.97 -16.14
CA GLY A 410 -10.69 -13.70 -15.88
C GLY A 410 -10.36 -12.66 -16.94
N VAL A 411 -11.19 -11.63 -17.00
CA VAL A 411 -11.01 -10.52 -17.94
C VAL A 411 -11.60 -9.24 -17.35
N ASN A 412 -10.94 -8.12 -17.61
CA ASN A 412 -11.41 -6.77 -17.31
C ASN A 412 -11.49 -5.96 -18.59
N PHE A 413 -12.54 -5.16 -18.72
CA PHE A 413 -12.71 -4.14 -19.75
C PHE A 413 -12.74 -2.77 -19.07
N ASN A 414 -11.78 -1.90 -19.43
CA ASN A 414 -11.62 -0.58 -18.84
C ASN A 414 -12.00 0.53 -19.82
N LEU A 415 -12.73 1.50 -19.29
CA LEU A 415 -13.04 2.78 -19.93
C LEU A 415 -12.60 3.90 -19.00
N SER A 416 -11.81 4.84 -19.50
CA SER A 416 -11.29 5.94 -18.70
C SER A 416 -10.97 7.17 -19.55
N GLY A 417 -10.97 8.32 -18.90
CA GLY A 417 -10.64 9.58 -19.52
C GLY A 417 -10.60 10.71 -18.51
N PHE A 418 -10.17 11.88 -18.97
CA PHE A 418 -10.21 13.09 -18.17
C PHE A 418 -10.61 14.31 -19.00
N GLN A 419 -11.08 15.34 -18.30
CA GLN A 419 -11.31 16.69 -18.79
C GLN A 419 -10.47 17.64 -17.95
N TYR A 420 -9.70 18.49 -18.60
CA TYR A 420 -9.00 19.62 -17.98
C TYR A 420 -9.64 20.93 -18.42
N ILE A 421 -9.95 21.81 -17.47
CA ILE A 421 -10.47 23.14 -17.68
C ILE A 421 -9.44 24.12 -17.13
N ASP A 422 -8.81 24.87 -18.02
CA ASP A 422 -7.95 25.97 -17.66
C ASP A 422 -8.79 27.12 -17.11
N GLN A 423 -8.48 27.56 -15.92
CA GLN A 423 -9.12 28.68 -15.23
C GLN A 423 -8.19 29.88 -15.05
N PHE A 424 -6.98 29.82 -15.64
CA PHE A 424 -6.02 30.90 -15.63
C PHE A 424 -6.24 31.78 -16.87
N THR A 425 -6.85 32.95 -16.65
CA THR A 425 -7.28 33.85 -17.73
C THR A 425 -6.29 34.97 -18.00
N SER A 426 -5.13 34.99 -17.33
CA SER A 426 -4.14 36.08 -17.41
C SER A 426 -3.12 35.86 -18.53
N ASP A 427 -3.09 34.66 -19.15
CA ASP A 427 -2.28 34.38 -20.32
C ASP A 427 -3.14 34.14 -21.56
N THR A 428 -2.49 34.05 -22.72
CA THR A 428 -3.16 33.87 -24.03
C THR A 428 -3.31 32.39 -24.40
N ILE A 429 -2.83 31.45 -23.57
CA ILE A 429 -2.78 30.02 -23.85
C ILE A 429 -3.91 29.32 -23.09
N ASN A 430 -4.95 28.87 -23.81
CA ASN A 430 -5.99 28.05 -23.23
C ASN A 430 -5.57 26.57 -23.26
N GLN A 431 -5.28 25.99 -22.10
CA GLN A 431 -4.86 24.59 -21.92
C GLN A 431 -6.05 23.61 -21.79
N SER A 432 -7.29 24.08 -21.90
CA SER A 432 -8.48 23.22 -21.74
C SER A 432 -8.55 22.14 -22.81
N GLY A 433 -8.97 20.94 -22.40
CA GLY A 433 -9.14 19.83 -23.30
C GLY A 433 -9.73 18.58 -22.66
N ASN A 434 -10.17 17.67 -23.51
CA ASN A 434 -10.68 16.36 -23.12
C ASN A 434 -9.80 15.28 -23.71
N TYR A 435 -9.59 14.21 -22.97
CA TYR A 435 -8.90 13.02 -23.46
C TYR A 435 -9.59 11.75 -22.97
N ASN A 436 -9.97 10.89 -23.92
CA ASN A 436 -10.51 9.56 -23.66
C ASN A 436 -9.45 8.55 -24.05
N PHE A 437 -9.03 7.73 -23.10
CA PHE A 437 -8.07 6.67 -23.37
C PHE A 437 -8.70 5.56 -24.20
N THR A 438 -7.90 4.92 -25.04
CA THR A 438 -8.33 3.71 -25.75
C THR A 438 -8.75 2.66 -24.72
N SER A 439 -9.93 2.08 -24.92
CA SER A 439 -10.42 1.01 -24.04
C SER A 439 -9.45 -0.17 -24.01
N ILE A 440 -9.29 -0.75 -22.84
CA ILE A 440 -8.29 -1.79 -22.60
C ILE A 440 -8.97 -3.07 -22.11
N LEU A 441 -8.65 -4.18 -22.80
CA LEU A 441 -8.99 -5.52 -22.34
C LEU A 441 -7.78 -6.15 -21.64
N ALA A 442 -7.96 -6.57 -20.37
CA ALA A 442 -6.93 -7.17 -19.55
C ALA A 442 -7.32 -8.60 -19.12
N PRO A 443 -6.96 -9.62 -19.91
CA PRO A 443 -7.19 -11.02 -19.59
C PRO A 443 -6.18 -11.55 -18.57
N ARG A 444 -6.60 -12.62 -17.87
CA ARG A 444 -5.81 -13.45 -16.97
C ARG A 444 -6.15 -14.92 -17.15
N LEU A 445 -5.13 -15.77 -17.12
CA LEU A 445 -5.27 -17.20 -16.97
C LEU A 445 -4.24 -17.71 -15.96
N SER A 446 -4.67 -18.53 -15.01
CA SER A 446 -3.77 -19.12 -14.03
C SER A 446 -4.18 -20.55 -13.67
N ILE A 447 -3.18 -21.35 -13.32
CA ILE A 447 -3.33 -22.75 -12.93
C ILE A 447 -2.55 -22.95 -11.64
N SER A 448 -3.18 -23.60 -10.66
CA SER A 448 -2.51 -24.10 -9.45
C SER A 448 -2.70 -25.59 -9.35
N TRP A 449 -1.64 -26.33 -9.10
CA TRP A 449 -1.66 -27.78 -8.98
C TRP A 449 -1.07 -28.21 -7.63
N ASN A 450 -1.90 -28.87 -6.82
CA ASN A 450 -1.47 -29.55 -5.60
C ASN A 450 -0.78 -30.87 -5.99
N ILE A 451 0.56 -30.85 -6.06
CA ILE A 451 1.36 -32.02 -6.47
C ILE A 451 1.36 -33.07 -5.36
N LEU A 452 1.61 -32.64 -4.13
CA LEU A 452 1.62 -33.44 -2.91
C LEU A 452 0.90 -32.66 -1.82
N ASN A 453 0.54 -33.31 -0.71
CA ASN A 453 -0.05 -32.61 0.42
C ASN A 453 0.81 -31.42 0.83
N ASP A 454 0.20 -30.22 0.85
CA ASP A 454 0.84 -28.94 1.20
C ASP A 454 1.98 -28.46 0.27
N ILE A 455 2.10 -29.06 -0.94
CA ILE A 455 3.05 -28.65 -1.99
C ILE A 455 2.27 -28.29 -3.25
N TYR A 456 2.43 -27.04 -3.68
CA TYR A 456 1.71 -26.48 -4.83
C TYR A 456 2.70 -25.92 -5.84
N PHE A 457 2.45 -26.22 -7.11
CA PHE A 457 3.02 -25.52 -8.24
C PHE A 457 1.94 -24.61 -8.84
N TYR A 458 2.30 -23.40 -9.26
CA TYR A 458 1.39 -22.53 -9.95
C TYR A 458 2.04 -21.84 -11.15
N THR A 459 1.22 -21.48 -12.12
CA THR A 459 1.62 -20.65 -13.24
C THR A 459 0.51 -19.68 -13.59
N SER A 460 0.87 -18.50 -14.11
CA SER A 460 -0.10 -17.50 -14.57
C SER A 460 0.40 -16.66 -15.72
N VAL A 461 -0.54 -16.22 -16.54
CA VAL A 461 -0.35 -15.23 -17.59
C VAL A 461 -1.35 -14.10 -17.37
N ASN A 462 -0.85 -12.88 -17.23
CA ASN A 462 -1.66 -11.72 -16.89
C ASN A 462 -1.32 -10.55 -17.79
N LYS A 463 -2.34 -9.84 -18.30
CA LYS A 463 -2.15 -8.52 -18.92
C LYS A 463 -2.49 -7.43 -17.91
N GLY A 464 -1.56 -6.50 -17.70
CA GLY A 464 -1.75 -5.30 -16.88
C GLY A 464 -1.71 -4.04 -17.71
N PHE A 465 -2.23 -2.96 -17.13
CA PHE A 465 -2.16 -1.63 -17.74
C PHE A 465 -2.15 -0.53 -16.66
N SER A 466 -1.70 0.66 -17.07
CA SER A 466 -1.75 1.88 -16.27
C SER A 466 -2.17 3.04 -17.16
N ILE A 467 -3.04 3.89 -16.66
CA ILE A 467 -3.53 5.08 -17.33
C ILE A 467 -2.53 6.22 -17.08
N PRO A 468 -2.18 7.05 -18.08
CA PRO A 468 -1.38 8.25 -17.87
C PRO A 468 -2.10 9.23 -16.95
N SER A 469 -1.34 9.92 -16.10
CA SER A 469 -1.85 11.02 -15.28
C SER A 469 -1.88 12.33 -16.09
N LEU A 470 -2.61 13.34 -15.59
CA LEU A 470 -2.61 14.67 -16.23
C LEU A 470 -1.19 15.24 -16.33
N SER A 471 -0.40 15.13 -15.26
CA SER A 471 0.99 15.61 -15.24
C SER A 471 1.89 14.93 -16.27
N GLU A 472 1.56 13.71 -16.69
CA GLU A 472 2.25 13.00 -17.77
C GLU A 472 1.74 13.39 -19.15
N THR A 473 0.51 13.88 -19.26
CA THR A 473 -0.13 14.25 -20.54
C THR A 473 0.04 15.73 -20.90
N LEU A 474 0.38 16.60 -19.96
CA LEU A 474 0.66 18.00 -20.23
C LEU A 474 2.03 18.18 -20.90
N SER A 475 2.07 18.88 -22.03
CA SER A 475 3.32 19.28 -22.70
C SER A 475 3.96 20.47 -21.95
N PRO A 476 5.26 20.79 -22.21
CA PRO A 476 5.89 21.99 -21.65
C PRO A 476 5.20 23.30 -22.00
N LEU A 477 4.44 23.31 -23.11
CA LEU A 477 3.64 24.46 -23.54
C LEU A 477 2.23 24.46 -22.90
N GLY A 478 1.97 23.49 -21.98
CA GLY A 478 0.69 23.38 -21.30
C GLY A 478 -0.42 22.75 -22.14
N LEU A 479 -0.15 22.31 -23.35
CA LEU A 479 -1.13 21.63 -24.20
C LEU A 479 -1.21 20.14 -23.82
N ILE A 480 -2.41 19.58 -23.87
CA ILE A 480 -2.62 18.14 -23.65
C ILE A 480 -1.98 17.36 -24.80
N ASN A 481 -1.00 16.53 -24.48
CA ASN A 481 -0.40 15.59 -25.43
C ASN A 481 -1.33 14.39 -25.62
N ARG A 482 -2.05 14.35 -26.72
CA ARG A 482 -3.00 13.28 -27.08
C ARG A 482 -2.33 12.01 -27.59
N ASP A 483 -1.03 12.04 -27.85
CA ASP A 483 -0.28 10.88 -28.38
C ASP A 483 0.22 9.95 -27.28
N ILE A 484 0.14 10.38 -26.01
CA ILE A 484 0.50 9.52 -24.89
C ILE A 484 -0.49 8.36 -24.75
N LYS A 485 0.05 7.15 -24.80
CA LYS A 485 -0.69 5.89 -24.70
C LYS A 485 -0.60 5.33 -23.29
N PRO A 486 -1.65 4.64 -22.80
CA PRO A 486 -1.57 3.84 -21.59
C PRO A 486 -0.46 2.79 -21.68
N GLU A 487 0.31 2.64 -20.62
CA GLU A 487 1.28 1.55 -20.50
C GLU A 487 0.57 0.20 -20.39
N LYS A 488 1.17 -0.82 -20.98
CA LYS A 488 0.66 -2.19 -20.95
C LYS A 488 1.78 -3.15 -20.62
N ALA A 489 1.45 -4.24 -19.92
CA ALA A 489 2.41 -5.31 -19.71
C ALA A 489 1.76 -6.68 -19.86
N TRP A 490 2.50 -7.62 -20.46
CA TRP A 490 2.27 -9.04 -20.33
C TRP A 490 3.24 -9.61 -19.30
N SER A 491 2.69 -10.30 -18.31
CA SER A 491 3.45 -10.96 -17.27
C SER A 491 3.21 -12.46 -17.30
N PHE A 492 4.28 -13.22 -17.32
CA PHE A 492 4.32 -14.68 -17.20
C PHE A 492 4.99 -15.01 -15.88
N GLU A 493 4.36 -15.87 -15.11
CA GLU A 493 4.82 -16.24 -13.78
C GLU A 493 4.71 -17.73 -13.56
N GLY A 494 5.70 -18.32 -12.91
CA GLY A 494 5.69 -19.69 -12.40
C GLY A 494 6.23 -19.70 -10.99
N GLY A 495 5.62 -20.48 -10.10
CA GLY A 495 6.03 -20.52 -8.71
C GLY A 495 5.75 -21.85 -8.04
N PHE A 496 6.42 -22.00 -6.91
CA PHE A 496 6.33 -23.18 -6.07
C PHE A 496 6.07 -22.74 -4.63
N ARG A 497 5.10 -23.36 -3.99
CA ARG A 497 4.74 -23.04 -2.62
C ARG A 497 4.60 -24.31 -1.81
N ALA A 498 5.27 -24.35 -0.66
CA ALA A 498 5.29 -25.54 0.18
C ALA A 498 5.17 -25.19 1.66
N SER A 499 4.44 -26.03 2.38
CA SER A 499 4.42 -26.07 3.84
C SER A 499 4.95 -27.42 4.28
N LEU A 500 6.15 -27.46 4.86
CA LEU A 500 6.91 -28.67 5.13
C LEU A 500 7.11 -28.86 6.65
N LEU A 501 7.67 -30.02 7.04
CA LEU A 501 8.01 -30.34 8.42
C LEU A 501 6.84 -30.13 9.39
N ASN A 502 5.67 -30.67 9.05
CA ASN A 502 4.41 -30.46 9.77
C ASN A 502 4.13 -28.96 9.98
N HIS A 503 4.23 -28.17 8.92
CA HIS A 503 4.01 -26.72 8.88
C HIS A 503 5.02 -25.86 9.67
N ALA A 504 6.18 -26.42 10.07
CA ALA A 504 7.24 -25.63 10.67
C ALA A 504 8.01 -24.78 9.63
N THR A 505 7.97 -25.19 8.36
CA THR A 505 8.65 -24.49 7.24
C THR A 505 7.62 -24.07 6.21
N PHE A 506 7.60 -22.80 5.86
CA PHE A 506 6.84 -22.28 4.72
C PHE A 506 7.80 -21.69 3.70
N ILE A 507 7.66 -22.07 2.44
CA ILE A 507 8.46 -21.60 1.30
C ILE A 507 7.51 -21.10 0.22
N ASP A 508 7.76 -19.91 -0.31
CA ASP A 508 7.16 -19.36 -1.53
C ASP A 508 8.28 -18.92 -2.47
N LEU A 509 8.37 -19.55 -3.64
CA LEU A 509 9.34 -19.27 -4.69
C LEU A 509 8.60 -18.87 -5.94
N ALA A 510 8.90 -17.70 -6.51
CA ALA A 510 8.31 -17.21 -7.73
C ALA A 510 9.37 -16.77 -8.74
N PHE A 511 9.14 -17.14 -10.00
CA PHE A 511 9.88 -16.68 -11.18
C PHE A 511 8.92 -15.86 -12.02
N TYR A 512 9.32 -14.68 -12.46
CA TYR A 512 8.50 -13.84 -13.31
C TYR A 512 9.29 -13.27 -14.49
N TYR A 513 8.55 -13.09 -15.58
CA TYR A 513 8.99 -12.42 -16.79
C TYR A 513 7.88 -11.47 -17.24
N MET A 514 8.13 -10.17 -17.25
CA MET A 514 7.16 -9.16 -17.59
C MET A 514 7.74 -8.21 -18.64
N ARG A 515 7.04 -8.08 -19.78
CA ARG A 515 7.37 -7.13 -20.83
C ARG A 515 6.40 -5.96 -20.79
N VAL A 516 6.94 -4.76 -20.51
CA VAL A 516 6.18 -3.50 -20.51
C VAL A 516 6.36 -2.84 -21.87
N THR A 517 5.25 -2.39 -22.46
CA THR A 517 5.20 -1.63 -23.72
C THR A 517 4.55 -0.28 -23.47
N ASP A 518 4.82 0.69 -24.36
CA ASP A 518 4.36 2.07 -24.22
C ASP A 518 4.78 2.68 -22.86
N LEU A 519 5.97 2.30 -22.34
CA LEU A 519 6.48 2.75 -21.06
C LEU A 519 6.46 4.27 -20.95
N ILE A 520 5.77 4.81 -19.96
CA ILE A 520 5.74 6.26 -19.72
C ILE A 520 6.94 6.63 -18.86
N VAL A 521 7.75 7.54 -19.39
CA VAL A 521 8.95 8.03 -18.77
C VAL A 521 8.75 9.50 -18.43
N PRO A 522 8.77 9.88 -17.14
CA PRO A 522 8.82 11.28 -16.76
C PRO A 522 10.18 11.85 -17.14
N LYS A 523 10.21 12.71 -18.14
CA LYS A 523 11.37 13.49 -18.55
C LYS A 523 11.38 14.77 -17.74
N ARG A 524 12.42 14.99 -16.95
CA ARG A 524 12.59 16.22 -16.21
C ARG A 524 13.12 17.31 -17.15
N VAL A 525 12.35 18.34 -17.37
CA VAL A 525 12.69 19.47 -18.28
C VAL A 525 13.16 20.71 -17.51
N ALA A 526 12.77 20.84 -16.23
CA ALA A 526 13.23 21.87 -15.31
C ALA A 526 13.20 21.33 -13.86
N GLU A 527 13.61 22.12 -12.87
CA GLU A 527 13.50 21.74 -11.47
C GLU A 527 12.02 21.50 -11.11
N ASP A 528 11.70 20.23 -10.75
CA ASP A 528 10.35 19.69 -10.47
C ASP A 528 9.31 19.87 -11.59
N VAL A 529 9.77 20.10 -12.83
CA VAL A 529 8.91 20.09 -14.02
C VAL A 529 9.19 18.82 -14.82
N TYR A 530 8.19 17.97 -14.94
CA TYR A 530 8.27 16.68 -15.63
C TYR A 530 7.26 16.64 -16.78
N VAL A 531 7.64 15.98 -17.86
CA VAL A 531 6.80 15.74 -19.02
C VAL A 531 6.82 14.26 -19.32
N GLY A 532 5.65 13.66 -19.45
CA GLY A 532 5.53 12.27 -19.83
C GLY A 532 5.78 12.05 -21.32
N MET A 533 6.51 10.99 -21.63
CA MET A 533 6.65 10.48 -23.00
C MET A 533 6.62 8.96 -22.99
N ASN A 534 6.06 8.35 -24.02
CA ASN A 534 6.18 6.91 -24.20
C ASN A 534 7.59 6.56 -24.67
N ALA A 535 8.31 5.79 -23.90
CA ALA A 535 9.66 5.36 -24.15
C ALA A 535 9.68 3.87 -24.48
N GLY A 536 9.32 3.50 -25.69
CA GLY A 536 9.43 2.14 -26.21
C GLY A 536 8.99 1.04 -25.24
N SER A 537 9.92 0.17 -24.82
CA SER A 537 9.61 -0.99 -23.97
C SER A 537 10.70 -1.33 -22.98
N SER A 538 10.30 -2.01 -21.89
CA SER A 538 11.23 -2.56 -20.91
C SER A 538 10.90 -4.02 -20.58
N LEU A 539 11.93 -4.74 -20.13
CA LEU A 539 11.83 -6.12 -19.68
C LEU A 539 12.14 -6.20 -18.19
N HIS A 540 11.24 -6.78 -17.43
CA HIS A 540 11.36 -7.00 -16.02
C HIS A 540 11.33 -8.50 -15.74
N ARG A 541 12.37 -9.03 -15.12
CA ARG A 541 12.49 -10.45 -14.76
C ARG A 541 13.18 -10.60 -13.44
N GLY A 542 12.81 -11.62 -12.69
CA GLY A 542 13.41 -11.85 -11.38
C GLY A 542 12.96 -13.14 -10.73
N ILE A 543 13.58 -13.39 -9.57
CA ILE A 543 13.28 -14.49 -8.66
C ILE A 543 12.92 -13.87 -7.33
N GLU A 544 11.84 -14.32 -6.72
CA GLU A 544 11.38 -13.89 -5.41
C GLU A 544 11.27 -15.12 -4.50
N VAL A 545 11.83 -15.03 -3.31
CA VAL A 545 11.84 -16.11 -2.33
C VAL A 545 11.35 -15.58 -0.99
N THR A 546 10.40 -16.30 -0.38
CA THR A 546 10.02 -16.14 1.02
C THR A 546 10.22 -17.46 1.74
N LEU A 547 10.97 -17.45 2.84
CA LEU A 547 11.13 -18.58 3.74
C LEU A 547 10.74 -18.15 5.16
N GLN A 548 9.86 -18.91 5.79
CA GLN A 548 9.58 -18.82 7.22
C GLN A 548 9.87 -20.16 7.86
N GLN A 549 10.69 -20.16 8.92
CA GLN A 549 11.08 -21.35 9.65
C GLN A 549 10.84 -21.19 11.14
N TRP A 550 10.02 -22.04 11.70
CA TRP A 550 9.96 -22.25 13.14
C TRP A 550 11.10 -23.19 13.54
N ILE A 551 12.14 -22.63 14.13
CA ILE A 551 13.33 -23.41 14.55
C ILE A 551 12.99 -24.13 15.86
N ILE A 552 12.33 -23.43 16.79
CA ILE A 552 11.92 -23.96 18.07
C ILE A 552 10.47 -23.51 18.32
N GLY A 553 9.69 -24.39 18.95
CA GLY A 553 8.31 -24.13 19.30
C GLY A 553 7.36 -24.23 18.11
N ARG A 554 6.07 -24.22 18.41
CA ARG A 554 4.98 -24.09 17.42
C ARG A 554 3.86 -23.32 18.06
N LYS A 555 3.16 -22.50 17.30
CA LYS A 555 1.97 -21.83 17.78
C LYS A 555 0.88 -22.89 18.03
N ARG A 556 0.56 -23.17 19.28
CA ARG A 556 -0.52 -24.07 19.69
C ARG A 556 -1.83 -23.33 19.93
N SER A 557 -1.76 -22.16 20.58
CA SER A 557 -2.88 -21.23 20.75
C SER A 557 -2.35 -19.81 20.99
N ASP A 558 -3.18 -18.78 20.84
CA ASP A 558 -2.79 -17.38 21.13
C ASP A 558 -2.59 -17.12 22.62
N THR A 559 -3.11 -18.00 23.48
CA THR A 559 -3.03 -17.90 24.94
C THR A 559 -1.83 -18.64 25.54
N ASP A 560 -1.20 -19.55 24.80
CA ASP A 560 -0.09 -20.35 25.30
C ASP A 560 1.23 -19.60 25.18
N ARG A 561 1.77 -19.15 26.31
CA ARG A 561 3.13 -18.67 26.39
C ARG A 561 4.09 -19.85 26.27
N HIS A 562 4.80 -19.93 25.16
CA HIS A 562 5.78 -20.97 24.91
C HIS A 562 7.08 -20.36 24.37
N PHE A 563 8.15 -21.13 24.46
CA PHE A 563 9.41 -20.75 23.84
C PHE A 563 9.30 -20.92 22.33
N ALA A 564 9.56 -19.86 21.58
CA ALA A 564 9.54 -19.89 20.12
C ALA A 564 10.74 -19.14 19.53
N LEU A 565 11.37 -19.74 18.54
CA LEU A 565 12.42 -19.11 17.72
C LEU A 565 11.99 -19.24 16.26
N ILE A 566 11.79 -18.09 15.59
CA ILE A 566 11.26 -18.03 14.24
C ILE A 566 12.24 -17.24 13.37
N ALA A 567 12.66 -17.83 12.25
CA ALA A 567 13.44 -17.15 11.22
C ALA A 567 12.53 -16.81 10.03
N ASN A 568 12.65 -15.61 9.50
CA ASN A 568 11.99 -15.17 8.28
C ASN A 568 13.04 -14.60 7.33
N LEU A 569 13.01 -15.04 6.07
CA LEU A 569 13.92 -14.59 5.04
C LEU A 569 13.12 -14.25 3.79
N ASN A 570 13.40 -13.08 3.21
CA ASN A 570 12.84 -12.62 1.96
C ASN A 570 13.98 -12.16 1.05
N TYR A 571 13.99 -12.63 -0.18
CA TYR A 571 15.01 -12.31 -1.15
C TYR A 571 14.39 -12.05 -2.52
N ALA A 572 14.89 -11.05 -3.24
CA ALA A 572 14.50 -10.79 -4.61
C ALA A 572 15.71 -10.43 -5.47
N THR A 573 15.74 -10.99 -6.68
CA THR A 573 16.60 -10.51 -7.76
C THR A 573 15.75 -9.68 -8.72
N ASN A 574 16.31 -8.57 -9.20
CA ASN A 574 15.62 -7.60 -10.05
C ASN A 574 16.48 -7.31 -11.29
N ARG A 575 16.13 -7.91 -12.43
CA ARG A 575 16.81 -7.65 -13.70
C ARG A 575 15.87 -6.90 -14.63
N TYR A 576 15.95 -5.58 -14.60
CA TYR A 576 15.07 -4.66 -15.34
C TYR A 576 15.89 -3.85 -16.32
N ASN A 577 15.58 -4.00 -17.62
CA ASN A 577 16.34 -3.36 -18.69
C ASN A 577 15.39 -2.71 -19.69
N PHE A 578 15.78 -1.57 -20.25
CA PHE A 578 15.18 -1.04 -21.45
C PHE A 578 15.38 -2.03 -22.61
N GLN A 579 14.32 -2.23 -23.40
CA GLN A 579 14.42 -3.02 -24.65
C GLN A 579 14.56 -2.10 -25.86
N ASN A 580 13.72 -1.09 -25.92
CA ASN A 580 13.79 -0.03 -26.91
C ASN A 580 13.55 1.30 -26.20
N PHE A 581 14.58 2.11 -26.08
CA PHE A 581 14.45 3.44 -25.51
C PHE A 581 15.49 4.39 -26.10
N THR A 582 15.03 5.37 -26.86
CA THR A 582 15.86 6.46 -27.40
C THR A 582 15.30 7.80 -26.93
N ASP A 583 16.13 8.64 -26.35
CA ASP A 583 15.78 10.02 -25.99
C ASP A 583 16.94 10.95 -26.40
N ASN A 584 16.61 12.10 -27.04
CA ASN A 584 17.59 13.08 -27.55
C ASN A 584 18.71 12.45 -28.39
N ASN A 585 18.37 11.52 -29.28
CA ASN A 585 19.29 10.74 -30.14
C ASN A 585 20.29 9.85 -29.40
N ILE A 586 20.09 9.60 -28.12
CA ILE A 586 20.87 8.63 -27.34
C ILE A 586 20.03 7.36 -27.20
N ASP A 587 20.61 6.23 -27.59
CA ASP A 587 19.99 4.92 -27.39
C ASP A 587 20.37 4.36 -26.02
N TYR A 588 19.36 4.14 -25.18
CA TYR A 588 19.46 3.55 -23.85
C TYR A 588 19.09 2.06 -23.81
N SER A 589 18.81 1.46 -24.96
CA SER A 589 18.42 0.05 -25.07
C SER A 589 19.50 -0.85 -24.46
N GLY A 590 19.06 -1.84 -23.67
CA GLY A 590 19.95 -2.72 -22.92
C GLY A 590 20.37 -2.20 -21.54
N ASN A 591 20.29 -0.90 -21.28
CA ASN A 591 20.63 -0.31 -19.99
C ASN A 591 19.63 -0.74 -18.92
N LYS A 592 20.08 -0.82 -17.66
CA LYS A 592 19.22 -1.10 -16.50
C LYS A 592 18.26 0.05 -16.25
N LEU A 593 17.04 -0.28 -15.84
CA LEU A 593 16.11 0.73 -15.35
C LEU A 593 16.68 1.38 -14.07
N PRO A 594 16.82 2.71 -14.04
CA PRO A 594 17.31 3.38 -12.85
C PRO A 594 16.29 3.36 -11.70
N GLY A 595 16.80 3.56 -10.48
CA GLY A 595 15.98 3.58 -9.27
C GLY A 595 15.72 2.21 -8.65
N MET A 596 16.28 1.12 -9.21
CA MET A 596 16.07 -0.24 -8.71
C MET A 596 17.41 -0.92 -8.41
N PRO A 597 17.57 -1.56 -7.23
CA PRO A 597 18.72 -2.42 -6.94
C PRO A 597 18.59 -3.76 -7.69
N ASP A 598 19.72 -4.39 -8.01
CA ASP A 598 19.74 -5.72 -8.62
C ASP A 598 19.25 -6.80 -7.65
N GLN A 599 19.51 -6.63 -6.36
CA GLN A 599 19.13 -7.58 -5.32
C GLN A 599 18.67 -6.84 -4.06
N THR A 600 17.70 -7.44 -3.38
CA THR A 600 17.25 -7.03 -2.05
C THR A 600 17.13 -8.26 -1.15
N PHE A 601 17.49 -8.11 0.11
CA PHE A 601 17.31 -9.13 1.12
C PHE A 601 16.76 -8.50 2.39
N SER A 602 15.79 -9.18 3.02
CA SER A 602 15.24 -8.84 4.31
C SER A 602 15.15 -10.11 5.16
N GLY A 603 15.68 -10.07 6.36
CA GLY A 603 15.65 -11.19 7.29
C GLY A 603 15.27 -10.77 8.69
N SER A 604 14.59 -11.64 9.44
CA SER A 604 14.38 -11.48 10.88
C SER A 604 14.57 -12.78 11.64
N LEU A 605 15.04 -12.66 12.89
CA LEU A 605 15.07 -13.72 13.87
C LEU A 605 14.28 -13.27 15.10
N ASP A 606 13.19 -13.95 15.38
CA ASP A 606 12.20 -13.58 16.39
C ASP A 606 12.25 -14.63 17.53
N LEU A 607 12.62 -14.21 18.74
CA LEU A 607 12.59 -15.02 19.95
C LEU A 607 11.45 -14.58 20.85
N LYS A 608 10.62 -15.54 21.27
CA LYS A 608 9.56 -15.34 22.29
C LYS A 608 9.77 -16.35 23.42
N THR A 609 9.53 -15.92 24.67
CA THR A 609 9.69 -16.76 25.85
C THR A 609 8.40 -16.89 26.67
N PRO A 610 8.25 -17.97 27.44
CA PRO A 610 7.06 -18.16 28.31
C PRO A 610 6.90 -17.07 29.37
N ILE A 611 8.01 -16.46 29.80
CA ILE A 611 8.01 -15.44 30.84
C ILE A 611 7.56 -14.05 30.36
N GLY A 612 7.27 -13.91 29.05
CA GLY A 612 6.87 -12.64 28.44
C GLY A 612 8.00 -11.81 27.84
N PHE A 613 9.26 -12.21 27.99
CA PHE A 613 10.38 -11.58 27.28
C PHE A 613 10.35 -11.98 25.81
N TYR A 614 10.61 -11.02 24.92
CA TYR A 614 10.80 -11.26 23.50
C TYR A 614 11.88 -10.36 22.92
N THR A 615 12.52 -10.83 21.86
CA THR A 615 13.50 -10.04 21.10
C THR A 615 13.40 -10.38 19.62
N GLN A 616 13.70 -9.40 18.79
CA GLN A 616 13.73 -9.52 17.35
C GLN A 616 15.03 -8.88 16.85
N PHE A 617 15.72 -9.57 15.99
CA PHE A 617 16.83 -9.05 15.21
C PHE A 617 16.36 -8.95 13.74
N GLU A 618 16.59 -7.79 13.11
CA GLU A 618 16.22 -7.53 11.73
C GLU A 618 17.45 -7.14 10.92
N LEU A 619 17.54 -7.62 9.69
CA LEU A 619 18.59 -7.30 8.73
C LEU A 619 17.94 -6.97 7.38
N ASN A 620 18.30 -5.81 6.82
CA ASN A 620 17.84 -5.37 5.50
C ASN A 620 19.04 -4.95 4.66
N THR A 621 19.08 -5.39 3.40
CA THR A 621 20.12 -5.01 2.46
C THR A 621 19.53 -4.56 1.13
N SER A 622 20.23 -3.68 0.46
CA SER A 622 19.99 -3.28 -0.92
C SER A 622 21.31 -3.19 -1.66
N ASP A 623 21.35 -3.75 -2.85
CA ASP A 623 22.49 -3.58 -3.77
C ASP A 623 22.53 -2.13 -4.28
N LYS A 624 23.62 -1.79 -4.99
CA LYS A 624 23.77 -0.47 -5.64
C LYS A 624 22.63 -0.20 -6.61
N ILE A 625 22.18 1.05 -6.66
CA ILE A 625 21.07 1.51 -7.50
C ILE A 625 21.60 2.39 -8.63
N PRO A 626 21.31 2.13 -9.93
CA PRO A 626 21.62 3.04 -11.01
C PRO A 626 20.78 4.32 -10.88
N LEU A 627 21.43 5.49 -10.99
CA LEU A 627 20.84 6.80 -10.72
C LEU A 627 20.34 7.53 -11.97
N ASN A 628 20.78 7.08 -13.16
CA ASN A 628 20.36 7.66 -14.43
C ASN A 628 20.24 6.59 -15.53
N ASP A 629 19.57 6.96 -16.63
CA ASP A 629 19.32 6.07 -17.75
C ASP A 629 20.57 5.59 -18.48
N LEU A 630 21.66 6.36 -18.43
CA LEU A 630 22.98 5.97 -18.96
C LEU A 630 23.66 4.90 -18.12
N ASN A 631 23.19 4.65 -16.89
CA ASN A 631 23.86 3.82 -15.90
C ASN A 631 25.30 4.27 -15.59
N SER A 632 25.59 5.56 -15.75
CA SER A 632 26.92 6.13 -15.53
C SER A 632 27.21 6.44 -14.06
N GLN A 633 26.15 6.48 -13.23
CA GLN A 633 26.25 6.77 -11.79
C GLN A 633 25.40 5.78 -10.98
N TYR A 634 25.89 5.44 -9.81
CA TYR A 634 25.25 4.49 -8.90
C TYR A 634 25.28 5.00 -7.46
N SER A 635 24.25 4.66 -6.67
CA SER A 635 24.35 4.71 -5.22
C SER A 635 25.26 3.60 -4.72
N LYS A 636 25.72 3.68 -3.46
CA LYS A 636 26.30 2.53 -2.78
C LYS A 636 25.20 1.55 -2.37
N GLY A 637 25.51 0.26 -2.36
CA GLY A 637 24.71 -0.74 -1.65
C GLY A 637 24.88 -0.56 -0.15
N TRP A 638 23.92 -1.08 0.62
CA TRP A 638 23.92 -0.92 2.07
C TRP A 638 23.37 -2.15 2.79
N LEU A 639 23.74 -2.26 4.08
CA LEU A 639 23.24 -3.25 5.01
C LEU A 639 22.88 -2.56 6.33
N VAL A 640 21.62 -2.63 6.72
CA VAL A 640 21.09 -2.04 7.96
C VAL A 640 20.58 -3.15 8.86
N MET A 641 21.05 -3.13 10.11
CA MET A 641 20.63 -4.05 11.17
C MET A 641 19.84 -3.30 12.22
N SER A 642 18.82 -3.95 12.78
CA SER A 642 18.02 -3.39 13.87
C SER A 642 17.73 -4.46 14.91
N MET A 643 17.56 -4.04 16.16
CA MET A 643 17.23 -4.94 17.27
C MET A 643 16.09 -4.35 18.08
N LYS A 644 15.16 -5.19 18.46
CA LYS A 644 14.03 -4.88 19.34
C LYS A 644 14.04 -5.87 20.49
N ALA A 645 13.83 -5.39 21.70
CA ALA A 645 13.59 -6.22 22.88
C ALA A 645 12.42 -5.66 23.67
N GLY A 646 11.61 -6.53 24.24
CA GLY A 646 10.46 -6.12 25.03
C GLY A 646 10.06 -7.15 26.05
N TYR A 647 9.19 -6.71 26.94
CA TYR A 647 8.64 -7.54 28.00
C TYR A 647 7.15 -7.28 28.17
N ILE A 648 6.37 -8.35 28.22
CA ILE A 648 4.91 -8.33 28.39
C ILE A 648 4.60 -8.74 29.83
N PHE A 649 4.00 -7.81 30.58
CA PHE A 649 3.44 -8.06 31.91
C PHE A 649 1.93 -8.23 31.80
N GLU A 650 1.34 -9.19 32.49
CA GLU A 650 -0.10 -9.34 32.64
C GLU A 650 -0.49 -9.22 34.09
N ILE A 651 -1.38 -8.27 34.38
CA ILE A 651 -1.88 -7.99 35.72
C ILE A 651 -3.37 -8.34 35.75
N PHE A 652 -3.77 -9.26 36.66
CA PHE A 652 -5.17 -9.70 36.85
C PHE A 652 -5.91 -10.17 35.57
N LYS A 653 -5.20 -10.70 34.58
CA LYS A 653 -5.73 -11.14 33.27
C LYS A 653 -6.49 -10.07 32.46
N LYS A 654 -6.63 -8.86 33.00
CA LYS A 654 -7.35 -7.74 32.35
C LYS A 654 -6.44 -6.64 31.86
N LEU A 655 -5.28 -6.44 32.49
CA LEU A 655 -4.34 -5.39 32.13
C LEU A 655 -3.04 -6.02 31.61
N LYS A 656 -2.73 -5.75 30.36
CA LYS A 656 -1.48 -6.13 29.71
C LYS A 656 -0.63 -4.87 29.52
N ILE A 657 0.60 -4.92 29.96
CA ILE A 657 1.61 -3.87 29.79
C ILE A 657 2.71 -4.45 28.91
N ASP A 658 3.00 -3.82 27.77
CA ASP A 658 4.08 -4.22 26.87
C ASP A 658 5.07 -3.06 26.76
N ALA A 659 6.27 -3.25 27.32
CA ALA A 659 7.35 -2.29 27.29
C ALA A 659 8.42 -2.76 26.30
N THR A 660 8.79 -1.90 25.36
CA THR A 660 9.68 -2.23 24.24
C THR A 660 10.76 -1.18 24.03
N ILE A 661 11.97 -1.63 23.74
CA ILE A 661 13.07 -0.80 23.25
C ILE A 661 13.45 -1.31 21.88
N LYS A 662 13.56 -0.43 20.88
CA LYS A 662 14.07 -0.74 19.53
C LYS A 662 15.24 0.19 19.21
N ILE A 663 16.33 -0.41 18.72
CA ILE A 663 17.48 0.29 18.17
C ILE A 663 17.52 -0.02 16.68
N ASN A 664 17.39 1.01 15.86
CA ASN A 664 17.49 0.91 14.42
C ASN A 664 18.87 1.33 13.96
N ASN A 665 19.33 0.74 12.86
CA ASN A 665 20.65 0.98 12.28
C ASN A 665 21.78 0.82 13.34
N LEU A 666 21.90 -0.40 13.88
CA LEU A 666 22.86 -0.73 14.94
C LEU A 666 24.31 -0.37 14.59
N THR A 667 24.69 -0.53 13.33
CA THR A 667 26.04 -0.28 12.82
C THR A 667 26.30 1.17 12.46
N ASP A 668 25.29 2.03 12.58
CA ASP A 668 25.35 3.44 12.17
C ASP A 668 25.72 3.61 10.67
N GLU A 669 25.20 2.71 9.83
CA GLU A 669 25.44 2.74 8.39
C GLU A 669 24.94 4.04 7.76
N LYS A 670 25.79 4.70 6.98
CA LYS A 670 25.45 5.88 6.20
C LYS A 670 24.97 5.45 4.82
N TYR A 671 23.67 5.48 4.59
CA TYR A 671 23.05 4.95 3.38
C TYR A 671 22.01 5.91 2.78
N ALA A 672 21.76 5.75 1.47
CA ALA A 672 20.67 6.44 0.79
C ALA A 672 19.38 5.62 0.97
N SER A 673 18.43 6.15 1.74
CA SER A 673 17.12 5.54 1.92
C SER A 673 16.21 5.74 0.71
N MET A 674 16.45 6.82 -0.06
CA MET A 674 15.76 7.10 -1.31
C MET A 674 16.70 7.77 -2.30
N VAL A 675 16.49 7.48 -3.60
CA VAL A 675 17.21 8.11 -4.69
C VAL A 675 16.27 8.82 -5.67
N VAL A 676 16.67 10.00 -6.12
CA VAL A 676 16.00 10.73 -7.20
C VAL A 676 16.66 10.35 -8.52
N VAL A 677 15.89 9.75 -9.41
CA VAL A 677 16.38 9.30 -10.71
C VAL A 677 16.52 10.48 -11.68
N ASN A 678 17.56 10.45 -12.52
CA ASN A 678 17.83 11.47 -13.53
C ASN A 678 17.84 12.91 -12.96
N ALA A 679 18.38 13.10 -11.74
CA ALA A 679 18.51 14.42 -11.16
C ALA A 679 19.37 15.32 -12.07
N PRO A 680 18.89 16.52 -12.47
CA PRO A 680 19.68 17.40 -13.32
C PRO A 680 20.85 18.00 -12.54
N GLY A 681 21.94 18.20 -13.25
CA GLY A 681 23.13 18.86 -12.74
C GLY A 681 23.81 19.66 -13.83
N THR A 682 24.62 20.63 -13.41
CA THR A 682 25.55 21.38 -14.24
C THR A 682 26.93 21.33 -13.62
N SER A 683 27.96 21.81 -14.30
CA SER A 683 29.32 21.91 -13.75
C SER A 683 29.38 22.72 -12.44
N SER A 684 28.49 23.72 -12.28
CA SER A 684 28.38 24.54 -11.08
C SER A 684 27.36 24.07 -10.05
N ARG A 685 26.46 23.17 -10.42
CA ARG A 685 25.42 22.61 -9.54
C ARG A 685 25.36 21.08 -9.72
N PRO A 686 26.05 20.32 -8.87
CA PRO A 686 26.06 18.85 -8.97
C PRO A 686 24.64 18.30 -8.77
N PRO A 687 24.32 17.16 -9.42
CA PRO A 687 23.00 16.55 -9.30
C PRO A 687 22.72 16.06 -7.89
N ARG A 688 21.51 16.33 -7.40
CA ARG A 688 21.04 15.95 -6.07
C ARG A 688 20.27 14.63 -6.14
N TYR A 689 20.98 13.54 -5.95
CA TYR A 689 20.41 12.19 -6.06
C TYR A 689 19.88 11.63 -4.74
N PHE A 690 20.38 12.09 -3.57
CA PHE A 690 20.29 11.30 -2.35
C PHE A 690 19.39 11.91 -1.30
N TYR A 691 18.50 11.09 -0.74
CA TYR A 691 17.94 11.26 0.59
C TYR A 691 18.66 10.34 1.55
N LEU A 692 18.99 10.85 2.70
CA LEU A 692 19.74 10.11 3.72
C LEU A 692 18.80 9.24 4.54
N GLY A 693 19.18 7.98 4.75
CA GLY A 693 18.60 7.14 5.78
C GLY A 693 18.97 7.63 7.18
N LEU A 694 18.12 7.35 8.15
CA LEU A 694 18.39 7.75 9.54
C LEU A 694 19.64 7.01 10.05
N PRO A 695 20.58 7.72 10.72
CA PRO A 695 21.69 7.09 11.43
C PRO A 695 21.13 6.22 12.58
N ARG A 696 22.00 5.68 13.44
CA ARG A 696 21.53 4.93 14.60
C ARG A 696 20.56 5.75 15.43
N TRP A 697 19.37 5.17 15.68
CA TRP A 697 18.32 5.80 16.45
C TRP A 697 17.55 4.76 17.26
N PHE A 698 16.96 5.20 18.37
CA PHE A 698 16.24 4.33 19.26
C PHE A 698 14.84 4.86 19.56
N THR A 699 13.96 3.92 19.92
CA THR A 699 12.62 4.21 20.43
C THR A 699 12.35 3.35 21.64
N CYS A 700 11.67 3.96 22.63
CA CYS A 700 11.06 3.27 23.75
C CYS A 700 9.55 3.38 23.61
N THR A 701 8.85 2.27 23.69
CA THR A 701 7.38 2.20 23.52
C THR A 701 6.76 1.52 24.74
N LEU A 702 5.68 2.10 25.24
CA LEU A 702 4.83 1.52 26.26
C LEU A 702 3.41 1.36 25.70
N ASN A 703 2.91 0.12 25.70
CA ASN A 703 1.53 -0.20 25.35
C ASN A 703 0.81 -0.68 26.62
N LEU A 704 -0.33 -0.06 26.90
CA LEU A 704 -1.24 -0.46 27.97
C LEU A 704 -2.53 -0.97 27.31
N THR A 705 -2.90 -2.21 27.58
CA THR A 705 -4.12 -2.81 27.03
C THR A 705 -4.98 -3.30 28.21
N TYR A 706 -6.17 -2.74 28.34
CA TYR A 706 -7.18 -3.20 29.27
C TYR A 706 -8.25 -3.95 28.49
N GLN A 707 -8.58 -5.16 28.95
CA GLN A 707 -9.61 -6.01 28.36
C GLN A 707 -10.66 -6.41 29.40
N ASP A 708 -11.92 -6.18 29.07
CA ASP A 708 -13.04 -6.66 29.86
C ASP A 708 -13.81 -7.74 29.08
N PHE A 709 -13.91 -8.91 29.69
CA PHE A 709 -14.55 -10.09 29.10
C PHE A 709 -16.03 -10.05 29.46
N LYS A 710 -16.90 -9.72 28.50
CA LYS A 710 -18.35 -9.75 28.70
C LYS A 710 -18.83 -11.20 28.77
N LYS A 711 -19.58 -11.52 29.82
CA LYS A 711 -20.17 -12.85 30.04
C LYS A 711 -21.27 -13.16 29.02
#